data_f4392f9f46dc6cbf072ca25e9f407910
#
_entry.id   f4392f9f46dc6cbf072ca25e9f407910
#
_cell.length_a   1.000
_cell.length_b   1.000
_cell.length_c   1.000
_cell.angle_alpha   90.00
_cell.angle_beta   90.00
_cell.angle_gamma   90.00
#
_symmetry.space_group_name_H-M   'P 1'
#
loop_
_entity.id
_entity.type
_entity.pdbx_description
1 polymer ?
#
loop_
_entity_poly.entity_id
_entity_poly.type
_entity_poly.pdbx_seq_one_letter_code
_entity_poly.pdbx_strand_id
1 'polypeptide(L)'
;MRALWFALPLAAVLVTRSTAAAAQEEQDTTRLPELVVTPTRLPTPPDAVVSSITVITGADLRARGVRFVQDALREVPGAAVVQSGSYGGVSSLFLRGGESDYVKVLIDGVPANQSGGGFNWANLTTGNVDRIEILRGPGSVIYGSDAVTGVVQIFTRRGEEGFSVDGGGEAGTFGTLNGHAGVLGGAPRLTYSADAARLATDGTYPFNSDYDNTTLSGSVRGRPDSRTDASLSGRFTDSRYHFPTDFAGVPVDSNQSSAEEMLTLTADVGHRLGTRYDLRLTAGGNRTVGEFDDRSDDPADTLGFGFASHRDSRAERGNLDARINGTLSPVLTLTGGVQVERETERQSGETTSNFGGIATIPDTPFDRGRTTFGYYAQGVLDLASGLALNLNARVDDNSAFGTFFTYRAGAVYRLPSGTRIRASLGRSFKAPTFCEQFCDAPFVVGDSTLQPERSTSWEAGLEQGLAGGRVSVWAVYFDQRFRDMVVYDGSGAPGEPTYFNGAAAKSRGLETGVSVSPGHDLKASASYTYLLAEATDDAELPSATFAAGQRLVRRPTHSAGVTLRGRVLDLVTLGGSVFYVGPRDDVNFNQFPAQRVELPGYATVDMASEIEIIRAGPGRPGFSGVLRVENLLNQAYDQVVGFGGRRRGVFGGAKFQF
;
A
#
# COMPACT_ATOMS: atom_id res chain seq x y z
N MET A 1 16.63 -3.88 -31.00
CA MET A 1 16.74 -5.35 -30.94
C MET A 1 18.18 -5.79 -30.65
N ARG A 2 18.77 -5.42 -29.52
CA ARG A 2 20.10 -5.93 -29.06
C ARG A 2 20.24 -5.68 -27.53
N ALA A 3 19.42 -6.26 -26.70
CA ALA A 3 19.56 -6.18 -25.22
C ALA A 3 18.90 -7.33 -24.46
N LEU A 4 18.80 -8.52 -25.02
CA LEU A 4 18.05 -9.64 -24.39
C LEU A 4 18.90 -10.89 -24.12
N TRP A 5 20.26 -10.81 -24.10
CA TRP A 5 21.11 -12.01 -24.02
C TRP A 5 22.02 -12.10 -22.79
N PHE A 6 21.82 -11.30 -21.73
CA PHE A 6 22.74 -11.33 -20.57
C PHE A 6 22.13 -11.76 -19.23
N ALA A 7 20.91 -12.27 -19.18
CA ALA A 7 20.25 -12.61 -17.91
C ALA A 7 20.19 -14.12 -17.56
N LEU A 8 20.86 -15.01 -18.26
CA LEU A 8 20.65 -16.46 -18.08
C LEU A 8 21.82 -17.33 -17.56
N PRO A 9 23.00 -16.87 -17.19
CA PRO A 9 23.99 -17.83 -16.64
C PRO A 9 24.13 -17.85 -15.11
N LEU A 10 23.37 -17.06 -14.31
CA LEU A 10 23.58 -17.07 -12.85
C LEU A 10 22.71 -18.11 -12.10
N ALA A 11 21.75 -18.72 -12.74
CA ALA A 11 20.87 -19.73 -12.11
C ALA A 11 21.39 -21.18 -12.17
N ALA A 12 22.48 -21.45 -12.90
CA ALA A 12 22.92 -22.82 -13.20
C ALA A 12 24.05 -23.38 -12.30
N VAL A 13 24.56 -22.62 -11.33
CA VAL A 13 25.77 -23.04 -10.56
C VAL A 13 25.44 -23.62 -9.18
N LEU A 14 24.19 -23.64 -8.73
CA LEU A 14 23.83 -24.06 -7.35
C LEU A 14 23.19 -25.47 -7.21
N VAL A 15 23.26 -26.33 -8.21
CA VAL A 15 22.57 -27.65 -8.17
C VAL A 15 23.52 -28.85 -8.08
N THR A 16 24.74 -28.74 -7.66
CA THR A 16 25.55 -29.95 -7.42
C THR A 16 26.25 -29.91 -6.06
N ARG A 17 25.60 -30.48 -5.05
CA ARG A 17 26.11 -31.36 -3.98
C ARG A 17 25.10 -31.49 -2.86
N SER A 18 24.30 -32.52 -2.88
CA SER A 18 23.62 -33.07 -1.70
C SER A 18 23.88 -34.56 -1.65
N THR A 19 24.90 -34.96 -0.93
CA THR A 19 25.04 -36.33 -0.45
C THR A 19 24.22 -36.49 0.82
N ALA A 20 23.40 -37.53 0.83
CA ALA A 20 22.50 -37.90 1.91
C ALA A 20 23.19 -38.01 3.28
N ALA A 21 22.67 -37.29 4.24
CA ALA A 21 22.73 -37.66 5.66
C ALA A 21 21.28 -37.91 6.11
N ALA A 22 20.97 -39.12 6.50
CA ALA A 22 19.72 -39.47 7.17
C ALA A 22 19.72 -38.77 8.53
N ALA A 23 18.95 -37.68 8.63
CA ALA A 23 18.65 -37.03 9.88
C ALA A 23 17.28 -37.50 10.35
N GLN A 24 17.22 -37.89 11.63
CA GLN A 24 16.01 -38.15 12.39
C GLN A 24 14.98 -37.03 12.11
N GLU A 25 13.74 -37.42 11.81
CA GLU A 25 12.58 -36.55 11.85
C GLU A 25 12.40 -36.02 13.28
N GLU A 26 12.96 -34.85 13.57
CA GLU A 26 12.47 -34.01 14.64
C GLU A 26 11.04 -33.61 14.27
N GLN A 27 10.08 -34.03 15.08
CA GLN A 27 8.68 -33.63 14.94
C GLN A 27 8.62 -32.12 14.90
N ASP A 28 8.38 -31.60 13.70
CA ASP A 28 8.14 -30.18 13.43
C ASP A 28 6.94 -29.74 14.30
N THR A 29 7.24 -28.90 15.29
CA THR A 29 6.19 -28.24 16.06
C THR A 29 5.37 -27.45 15.06
N THR A 30 4.15 -27.93 14.79
CA THR A 30 3.16 -27.44 13.84
C THR A 30 3.11 -25.93 13.88
N ARG A 31 3.76 -25.25 12.93
CA ARG A 31 3.43 -23.85 12.62
C ARG A 31 1.99 -23.87 12.16
N LEU A 32 1.11 -23.20 12.90
CA LEU A 32 -0.24 -22.93 12.46
C LEU A 32 -0.16 -22.34 11.04
N PRO A 33 -1.01 -22.77 10.11
CA PRO A 33 -1.01 -22.22 8.75
C PRO A 33 -1.13 -20.70 8.84
N GLU A 34 -0.36 -19.98 8.03
CA GLU A 34 -0.42 -18.52 7.95
C GLU A 34 -1.86 -18.13 7.56
N LEU A 35 -2.58 -17.51 8.51
CA LEU A 35 -3.96 -17.10 8.29
C LEU A 35 -3.99 -15.66 7.78
N VAL A 36 -4.79 -15.40 6.75
CA VAL A 36 -5.05 -14.05 6.23
C VAL A 36 -6.40 -13.54 6.72
N VAL A 37 -6.50 -12.26 6.98
CA VAL A 37 -7.69 -11.63 7.55
C VAL A 37 -8.39 -10.72 6.54
N THR A 38 -7.64 -10.02 5.71
CA THR A 38 -8.14 -8.99 4.80
C THR A 38 -9.28 -9.46 3.86
N PRO A 39 -9.27 -10.68 3.29
CA PRO A 39 -10.32 -11.08 2.36
C PRO A 39 -11.71 -11.28 2.97
N THR A 40 -11.79 -11.54 4.28
CA THR A 40 -13.04 -11.98 4.94
C THR A 40 -13.28 -11.35 6.31
N ARG A 41 -12.35 -10.52 6.81
CA ARG A 41 -12.30 -10.07 8.23
C ARG A 41 -12.27 -11.22 9.25
N LEU A 42 -12.06 -12.45 8.80
CA LEU A 42 -11.89 -13.67 9.60
C LEU A 42 -10.52 -14.27 9.32
N PRO A 43 -9.85 -14.84 10.32
CA PRO A 43 -8.67 -15.65 10.07
C PRO A 43 -9.00 -16.81 9.11
N THR A 44 -8.54 -16.74 7.89
CA THR A 44 -8.89 -17.67 6.81
C THR A 44 -7.60 -18.28 6.24
N PRO A 45 -7.51 -19.60 6.07
CA PRO A 45 -6.40 -20.21 5.37
C PRO A 45 -6.29 -19.68 3.93
N PRO A 46 -5.09 -19.36 3.43
CA PRO A 46 -4.90 -18.81 2.09
C PRO A 46 -5.48 -19.67 0.97
N ASP A 47 -5.55 -20.98 1.17
CA ASP A 47 -6.10 -21.94 0.21
C ASP A 47 -7.64 -21.93 0.12
N ALA A 48 -8.32 -21.38 1.12
CA ALA A 48 -9.77 -21.16 1.13
C ALA A 48 -10.18 -19.77 0.63
N VAL A 49 -9.22 -18.89 0.34
CA VAL A 49 -9.49 -17.52 -0.12
C VAL A 49 -9.84 -17.52 -1.61
N VAL A 50 -11.01 -16.98 -1.94
CA VAL A 50 -11.50 -16.85 -3.32
C VAL A 50 -10.86 -15.67 -4.09
N SER A 51 -10.16 -14.78 -3.39
CA SER A 51 -9.59 -13.53 -3.89
C SER A 51 -8.10 -13.67 -4.16
N SER A 52 -7.58 -12.82 -5.04
CA SER A 52 -6.14 -12.65 -5.21
C SER A 52 -5.57 -11.90 -4.01
N ILE A 53 -4.68 -12.53 -3.24
CA ILE A 53 -4.01 -11.92 -2.10
C ILE A 53 -2.49 -12.09 -2.20
N THR A 54 -1.77 -11.09 -1.72
CA THR A 54 -0.32 -11.13 -1.50
C THR A 54 -0.05 -10.84 -0.04
N VAL A 55 0.84 -11.62 0.58
CA VAL A 55 1.29 -11.41 1.96
C VAL A 55 2.80 -11.17 1.94
N ILE A 56 3.22 -10.04 2.51
CA ILE A 56 4.62 -9.67 2.68
C ILE A 56 4.89 -9.65 4.18
N THR A 57 5.75 -10.53 4.65
CA THR A 57 6.03 -10.63 6.09
C THR A 57 7.07 -9.61 6.53
N GLY A 58 7.02 -9.19 7.80
CA GLY A 58 8.07 -8.34 8.40
C GLY A 58 9.46 -8.99 8.33
N ALA A 59 9.53 -10.32 8.37
CA ALA A 59 10.79 -11.05 8.17
C ALA A 59 11.32 -10.87 6.73
N ASP A 60 10.45 -10.93 5.72
CA ASP A 60 10.83 -10.66 4.31
C ASP A 60 11.31 -9.21 4.14
N LEU A 61 10.62 -8.23 4.75
CA LEU A 61 10.99 -6.82 4.72
C LEU A 61 12.37 -6.59 5.34
N ARG A 62 12.61 -7.13 6.54
CA ARG A 62 13.89 -6.99 7.25
C ARG A 62 15.05 -7.65 6.52
N ALA A 63 14.85 -8.87 5.99
CA ALA A 63 15.90 -9.60 5.26
C ALA A 63 16.33 -8.89 3.97
N ARG A 64 15.40 -8.21 3.29
CA ARG A 64 15.66 -7.42 2.08
C ARG A 64 16.03 -5.96 2.36
N GLY A 65 16.02 -5.54 3.62
CA GLY A 65 16.34 -4.17 4.01
C GLY A 65 15.34 -3.11 3.51
N VAL A 66 14.07 -3.50 3.28
CA VAL A 66 13.02 -2.58 2.79
C VAL A 66 12.66 -1.59 3.90
N ARG A 67 12.74 -0.29 3.64
CA ARG A 67 12.49 0.80 4.60
C ARG A 67 11.12 1.43 4.49
N PHE A 68 10.55 1.50 3.29
CA PHE A 68 9.24 2.09 3.05
C PHE A 68 8.26 1.03 2.56
N VAL A 69 7.01 1.13 2.96
CA VAL A 69 5.95 0.22 2.51
C VAL A 69 5.77 0.31 0.98
N GLN A 70 5.91 1.49 0.40
CA GLN A 70 5.84 1.67 -1.06
C GLN A 70 6.87 0.80 -1.82
N ASP A 71 8.09 0.63 -1.30
CA ASP A 71 9.12 -0.20 -1.94
C ASP A 71 8.74 -1.70 -1.88
N ALA A 72 8.08 -2.13 -0.78
CA ALA A 72 7.51 -3.47 -0.68
C ALA A 72 6.37 -3.71 -1.68
N LEU A 73 5.52 -2.70 -1.93
CA LEU A 73 4.39 -2.82 -2.85
C LEU A 73 4.80 -3.00 -4.32
N ARG A 74 6.07 -2.69 -4.68
CA ARG A 74 6.61 -2.92 -6.04
C ARG A 74 6.66 -4.42 -6.42
N GLU A 75 6.66 -5.34 -5.45
CA GLU A 75 6.63 -6.78 -5.74
C GLU A 75 5.20 -7.33 -5.97
N VAL A 76 4.18 -6.53 -5.69
CA VAL A 76 2.79 -6.95 -5.79
C VAL A 76 2.37 -7.00 -7.27
N PRO A 77 1.90 -8.15 -7.78
CA PRO A 77 1.43 -8.23 -9.15
C PRO A 77 0.29 -7.23 -9.41
N GLY A 78 0.34 -6.55 -10.56
CA GLY A 78 -0.65 -5.53 -10.93
C GLY A 78 -0.48 -4.18 -10.22
N ALA A 79 0.54 -4.01 -9.37
CA ALA A 79 0.85 -2.74 -8.74
C ALA A 79 1.84 -1.92 -9.59
N ALA A 80 1.56 -0.64 -9.74
CA ALA A 80 2.49 0.36 -10.22
C ALA A 80 2.67 1.42 -9.12
N VAL A 81 3.85 1.47 -8.54
CA VAL A 81 4.24 2.48 -7.55
C VAL A 81 4.98 3.58 -8.26
N VAL A 82 4.56 4.82 -8.08
CA VAL A 82 5.10 6.00 -8.73
C VAL A 82 5.40 7.06 -7.68
N GLN A 83 6.62 7.55 -7.65
CA GLN A 83 7.08 8.59 -6.74
C GLN A 83 7.60 9.80 -7.51
N SER A 84 7.24 11.00 -7.08
CA SER A 84 7.73 12.25 -7.64
C SER A 84 8.99 12.69 -6.87
N GLY A 85 10.15 12.52 -7.51
CA GLY A 85 11.41 13.03 -7.00
C GLY A 85 12.06 12.22 -5.88
N SER A 86 12.60 12.94 -4.88
CA SER A 86 13.45 12.42 -3.81
C SER A 86 12.67 11.66 -2.71
N TYR A 87 13.36 11.32 -1.62
CA TYR A 87 12.72 10.80 -0.40
C TYR A 87 11.64 11.79 0.07
N GLY A 88 10.49 11.27 0.53
CA GLY A 88 9.36 12.09 0.95
C GLY A 88 8.45 12.59 -0.18
N GLY A 89 8.91 12.61 -1.43
CA GLY A 89 8.12 13.03 -2.58
C GLY A 89 6.84 12.21 -2.75
N VAL A 90 5.77 12.87 -3.18
CA VAL A 90 4.43 12.26 -3.29
C VAL A 90 4.49 10.91 -3.97
N SER A 91 3.97 9.90 -3.31
CA SER A 91 3.99 8.53 -3.81
C SER A 91 2.58 7.97 -3.95
N SER A 92 2.30 7.42 -5.13
CA SER A 92 1.01 6.88 -5.54
C SER A 92 1.11 5.38 -5.84
N LEU A 93 0.07 4.63 -5.48
CA LEU A 93 -0.09 3.22 -5.83
C LEU A 93 -1.27 3.06 -6.77
N PHE A 94 -1.01 2.63 -7.98
CA PHE A 94 -2.02 2.23 -8.96
C PHE A 94 -2.12 0.71 -8.98
N LEU A 95 -3.25 0.17 -8.56
CA LEU A 95 -3.44 -1.27 -8.49
C LEU A 95 -4.37 -1.74 -9.61
N ARG A 96 -3.91 -2.69 -10.43
CA ARG A 96 -4.66 -3.21 -11.59
C ARG A 96 -5.20 -2.11 -12.51
N GLY A 97 -4.45 -1.03 -12.70
CA GLY A 97 -4.78 0.06 -13.61
C GLY A 97 -5.83 1.06 -13.12
N GLY A 98 -6.34 0.93 -11.88
CA GLY A 98 -7.21 1.94 -11.28
C GLY A 98 -6.48 3.21 -10.87
N GLU A 99 -7.19 4.20 -10.33
CA GLU A 99 -6.61 5.43 -9.78
C GLU A 99 -5.93 5.18 -8.42
N SER A 100 -5.05 6.08 -7.98
CA SER A 100 -4.28 5.91 -6.76
C SER A 100 -5.13 5.94 -5.49
N ASP A 101 -6.27 6.62 -5.53
CA ASP A 101 -7.26 6.72 -4.46
C ASP A 101 -8.30 5.59 -4.46
N TYR A 102 -8.16 4.60 -5.37
CA TYR A 102 -8.99 3.40 -5.44
C TYR A 102 -8.49 2.26 -4.54
N VAL A 103 -7.49 2.51 -3.72
CA VAL A 103 -6.90 1.52 -2.81
C VAL A 103 -7.17 1.92 -1.37
N LYS A 104 -7.97 1.12 -0.66
CA LYS A 104 -8.19 1.31 0.80
C LYS A 104 -6.94 0.89 1.57
N VAL A 105 -6.44 1.78 2.42
CA VAL A 105 -5.31 1.52 3.31
C VAL A 105 -5.81 1.35 4.73
N LEU A 106 -5.41 0.28 5.38
CA LEU A 106 -5.75 -0.01 6.77
C LEU A 106 -4.49 -0.20 7.60
N ILE A 107 -4.47 0.35 8.81
CA ILE A 107 -3.46 0.06 9.83
C ILE A 107 -4.17 -0.58 11.01
N ASP A 108 -3.84 -1.83 11.32
CA ASP A 108 -4.50 -2.66 12.35
C ASP A 108 -6.05 -2.68 12.24
N GLY A 109 -6.57 -2.58 11.01
CA GLY A 109 -8.01 -2.64 10.72
C GLY A 109 -8.73 -1.29 10.67
N VAL A 110 -8.05 -0.18 10.94
CA VAL A 110 -8.61 1.18 10.87
C VAL A 110 -8.18 1.86 9.56
N PRO A 111 -9.12 2.52 8.83
CA PRO A 111 -8.80 3.26 7.63
C PRO A 111 -7.80 4.39 7.87
N ALA A 112 -6.75 4.44 7.05
CA ALA A 112 -5.70 5.46 7.11
C ALA A 112 -5.74 6.45 5.92
N ASN A 113 -6.58 6.20 4.91
CA ASN A 113 -6.77 7.12 3.81
C ASN A 113 -7.36 8.45 4.28
N GLN A 114 -7.01 9.52 3.59
CA GLN A 114 -7.77 10.78 3.63
C GLN A 114 -9.18 10.58 3.05
N SER A 115 -10.06 11.53 3.29
CA SER A 115 -11.43 11.47 2.77
C SER A 115 -11.43 11.39 1.24
N GLY A 116 -12.18 10.43 0.69
CA GLY A 116 -12.19 10.17 -0.76
C GLY A 116 -11.04 9.33 -1.28
N GLY A 117 -10.27 8.66 -0.40
CA GLY A 117 -9.35 7.58 -0.77
C GLY A 117 -7.88 7.95 -0.91
N GLY A 118 -7.51 9.23 -0.95
CA GLY A 118 -6.11 9.65 -1.06
C GLY A 118 -5.22 9.10 0.05
N PHE A 119 -4.00 8.67 -0.30
CA PHE A 119 -2.98 8.24 0.65
C PHE A 119 -1.57 8.48 0.09
N ASN A 120 -0.74 9.20 0.85
CA ASN A 120 0.67 9.37 0.50
C ASN A 120 1.51 8.22 1.06
N TRP A 121 2.02 7.36 0.18
CA TRP A 121 2.82 6.19 0.57
C TRP A 121 4.25 6.53 0.97
N ALA A 122 4.74 7.75 0.67
CA ALA A 122 6.12 8.16 0.94
C ALA A 122 6.47 8.16 2.43
N ASN A 123 5.48 8.45 3.30
CA ASN A 123 5.69 8.62 4.74
C ASN A 123 5.49 7.34 5.56
N LEU A 124 5.07 6.23 4.91
CA LEU A 124 4.78 4.98 5.60
C LEU A 124 6.01 4.07 5.64
N THR A 125 6.70 4.06 6.76
CA THR A 125 7.88 3.21 7.00
C THR A 125 7.50 1.79 7.41
N THR A 126 8.42 0.82 7.20
CA THR A 126 8.26 -0.59 7.59
C THR A 126 8.60 -0.86 9.06
N GLY A 127 9.01 0.16 9.82
CA GLY A 127 9.22 0.03 11.27
C GLY A 127 7.99 -0.54 11.96
N ASN A 128 8.19 -1.51 12.85
CA ASN A 128 7.13 -2.22 13.58
C ASN A 128 6.06 -2.91 12.73
N VAL A 129 6.34 -3.22 11.46
CA VAL A 129 5.43 -4.00 10.60
C VAL A 129 5.65 -5.49 10.83
N ASP A 130 4.57 -6.19 11.21
CA ASP A 130 4.52 -7.67 11.28
C ASP A 130 4.30 -8.28 9.90
N ARG A 131 3.29 -7.79 9.18
CA ARG A 131 3.01 -8.18 7.80
C ARG A 131 2.14 -7.15 7.08
N ILE A 132 2.17 -7.21 5.77
CA ILE A 132 1.29 -6.46 4.88
C ILE A 132 0.46 -7.47 4.09
N GLU A 133 -0.86 -7.36 4.15
CA GLU A 133 -1.79 -8.14 3.34
C GLU A 133 -2.37 -7.25 2.25
N ILE A 134 -2.24 -7.65 0.99
CA ILE A 134 -2.72 -6.90 -0.17
C ILE A 134 -3.80 -7.71 -0.88
N LEU A 135 -5.05 -7.33 -0.68
CA LEU A 135 -6.19 -7.84 -1.43
C LEU A 135 -6.29 -7.11 -2.76
N ARG A 136 -6.31 -7.84 -3.87
CA ARG A 136 -6.52 -7.29 -5.22
C ARG A 136 -7.95 -7.55 -5.70
N GLY A 137 -8.54 -6.54 -6.35
CA GLY A 137 -9.94 -6.57 -6.79
C GLY A 137 -10.91 -5.94 -5.78
N PRO A 138 -12.24 -6.07 -6.00
CA PRO A 138 -13.26 -5.30 -5.29
C PRO A 138 -13.31 -5.64 -3.80
N GLY A 139 -13.06 -4.66 -2.95
CA GLY A 139 -13.06 -4.77 -1.48
C GLY A 139 -14.19 -4.00 -0.78
N SER A 140 -14.95 -3.15 -1.52
CA SER A 140 -15.95 -2.26 -0.90
C SER A 140 -17.04 -2.99 -0.13
N VAL A 141 -17.39 -4.20 -0.51
CA VAL A 141 -18.40 -5.01 0.21
C VAL A 141 -17.99 -5.31 1.66
N ILE A 142 -16.70 -5.28 1.98
CA ILE A 142 -16.18 -5.54 3.32
C ILE A 142 -15.77 -4.22 4.00
N TYR A 143 -15.16 -3.30 3.22
CA TYR A 143 -14.46 -2.13 3.75
C TYR A 143 -15.11 -0.78 3.41
N GLY A 144 -16.24 -0.77 2.68
CA GLY A 144 -16.94 0.45 2.27
C GLY A 144 -16.24 1.18 1.13
N SER A 145 -16.41 2.49 1.07
CA SER A 145 -15.78 3.36 0.07
C SER A 145 -14.26 3.17 -0.04
N ASP A 146 -13.69 3.52 -1.20
CA ASP A 146 -12.27 3.59 -1.53
C ASP A 146 -11.61 2.22 -1.82
N ALA A 147 -12.24 1.09 -1.46
CA ALA A 147 -11.74 -0.25 -1.73
C ALA A 147 -12.15 -0.75 -3.14
N VAL A 148 -11.82 0.01 -4.18
CA VAL A 148 -12.27 -0.22 -5.56
C VAL A 148 -11.43 -1.28 -6.25
N THR A 149 -10.11 -1.08 -6.29
CA THR A 149 -9.16 -2.00 -6.95
C THR A 149 -8.42 -2.89 -5.97
N GLY A 150 -8.46 -2.56 -4.69
CA GLY A 150 -7.87 -3.39 -3.64
C GLY A 150 -7.87 -2.78 -2.25
N VAL A 151 -7.29 -3.54 -1.34
CA VAL A 151 -7.08 -3.15 0.06
C VAL A 151 -5.64 -3.51 0.44
N VAL A 152 -4.93 -2.56 1.03
CA VAL A 152 -3.62 -2.80 1.65
C VAL A 152 -3.79 -2.69 3.16
N GLN A 153 -3.63 -3.79 3.86
CA GLN A 153 -3.73 -3.83 5.31
C GLN A 153 -2.36 -4.11 5.93
N ILE A 154 -1.94 -3.18 6.78
CA ILE A 154 -0.69 -3.25 7.53
C ILE A 154 -1.02 -3.71 8.94
N PHE A 155 -0.38 -4.77 9.38
CA PHE A 155 -0.45 -5.27 10.75
C PHE A 155 0.84 -4.92 11.47
N THR A 156 0.72 -4.27 12.63
CA THR A 156 1.87 -3.96 13.48
C THR A 156 2.27 -5.16 14.33
N ARG A 157 3.56 -5.21 14.73
CA ARG A 157 4.10 -6.26 15.60
C ARG A 157 3.34 -6.27 16.93
N ARG A 158 3.02 -7.47 17.37
CA ARG A 158 2.37 -7.71 18.66
C ARG A 158 3.37 -8.29 19.64
N GLY A 159 3.21 -7.97 20.91
CA GLY A 159 3.99 -8.58 21.97
C GLY A 159 3.73 -10.08 22.06
N GLU A 160 4.75 -10.80 22.45
CA GLU A 160 4.75 -12.25 22.71
C GLU A 160 5.11 -12.52 24.16
N GLU A 161 4.96 -13.77 24.63
CA GLU A 161 5.40 -14.16 25.96
C GLU A 161 6.93 -14.06 26.06
N GLY A 162 7.40 -13.57 27.21
CA GLY A 162 8.82 -13.30 27.43
C GLY A 162 9.16 -11.82 27.33
N PHE A 163 10.41 -11.52 27.03
CA PHE A 163 10.93 -10.16 26.87
C PHE A 163 11.98 -10.15 25.76
N SER A 164 11.87 -9.24 24.85
CA SER A 164 12.83 -9.03 23.76
C SER A 164 12.99 -7.54 23.48
N VAL A 165 14.22 -7.12 23.23
CA VAL A 165 14.58 -5.77 22.78
C VAL A 165 15.32 -5.91 21.47
N ASP A 166 14.97 -5.12 20.50
CA ASP A 166 15.70 -5.00 19.25
C ASP A 166 16.00 -3.53 18.93
N GLY A 167 17.09 -3.30 18.26
CA GLY A 167 17.48 -1.98 17.83
C GLY A 167 18.52 -2.03 16.73
N GLY A 168 18.69 -0.92 16.04
CA GLY A 168 19.70 -0.85 15.00
C GLY A 168 19.82 0.55 14.41
N GLY A 169 20.91 0.74 13.71
CA GLY A 169 21.16 1.97 12.97
C GLY A 169 21.95 1.70 11.71
N GLU A 170 21.72 2.51 10.70
CA GLU A 170 22.49 2.52 9.45
C GLU A 170 22.75 3.94 8.99
N ALA A 171 23.86 4.12 8.29
CA ALA A 171 24.24 5.37 7.65
C ALA A 171 24.68 5.08 6.20
N GLY A 172 24.58 6.07 5.33
CA GLY A 172 24.99 5.83 3.94
C GLY A 172 24.85 7.02 3.01
N THR A 173 24.72 6.71 1.74
CA THR A 173 24.59 7.67 0.65
C THR A 173 23.45 8.66 0.91
N PHE A 174 23.54 9.85 0.34
CA PHE A 174 22.60 10.96 0.50
C PHE A 174 22.51 11.51 1.94
N GLY A 175 23.60 11.46 2.71
CA GLY A 175 23.59 11.88 4.11
C GLY A 175 22.62 11.08 4.99
N THR A 176 22.19 9.90 4.54
CA THR A 176 21.12 9.14 5.20
C THR A 176 21.57 8.59 6.53
N LEU A 177 20.76 8.83 7.57
CA LEU A 177 20.81 8.20 8.88
C LEU A 177 19.45 7.58 9.18
N ASN A 178 19.45 6.32 9.59
CA ASN A 178 18.23 5.62 9.98
C ASN A 178 18.51 4.82 11.27
N GLY A 179 17.62 4.95 12.24
CA GLY A 179 17.72 4.22 13.51
C GLY A 179 16.35 3.77 14.00
N HIS A 180 16.34 2.65 14.72
CA HIS A 180 15.12 2.17 15.39
C HIS A 180 15.48 1.48 16.70
N ALA A 181 14.51 1.47 17.61
CA ALA A 181 14.54 0.69 18.83
C ALA A 181 13.15 0.15 19.15
N GLY A 182 13.05 -1.12 19.52
CA GLY A 182 11.80 -1.79 19.82
C GLY A 182 11.90 -2.66 21.07
N VAL A 183 10.77 -2.80 21.74
CA VAL A 183 10.59 -3.72 22.86
C VAL A 183 9.30 -4.52 22.65
N LEU A 184 9.41 -5.82 22.85
CA LEU A 184 8.29 -6.77 22.84
C LEU A 184 8.31 -7.53 24.15
N GLY A 185 7.15 -7.82 24.69
CA GLY A 185 7.13 -8.63 25.88
C GLY A 185 5.73 -9.00 26.34
N GLY A 186 5.70 -9.80 27.41
CA GLY A 186 4.45 -10.14 28.04
C GLY A 186 4.44 -11.43 28.80
N ALA A 187 3.25 -11.72 29.31
CA ALA A 187 2.88 -12.94 30.02
C ALA A 187 1.61 -13.53 29.31
N PRO A 188 1.16 -14.76 29.64
CA PRO A 188 0.06 -15.43 28.91
C PRO A 188 -1.23 -14.63 28.77
N ARG A 189 -1.47 -13.68 29.69
CA ARG A 189 -2.70 -12.86 29.70
C ARG A 189 -2.52 -11.43 29.21
N LEU A 190 -1.30 -10.95 29.12
CA LEU A 190 -0.99 -9.57 28.74
C LEU A 190 0.30 -9.52 27.95
N THR A 191 0.23 -9.02 26.73
CA THR A 191 1.42 -8.78 25.89
C THR A 191 1.46 -7.33 25.43
N TYR A 192 2.67 -6.82 25.15
CA TYR A 192 2.87 -5.44 24.73
C TYR A 192 4.00 -5.32 23.71
N SER A 193 3.93 -4.27 22.90
CA SER A 193 5.02 -3.84 22.03
C SER A 193 5.13 -2.31 22.06
N ALA A 194 6.36 -1.82 21.90
CA ALA A 194 6.62 -0.41 21.62
C ALA A 194 7.81 -0.32 20.66
N ASP A 195 7.77 0.64 19.76
CA ASP A 195 8.81 0.86 18.74
C ASP A 195 8.94 2.34 18.44
N ALA A 196 10.17 2.80 18.24
CA ALA A 196 10.51 4.14 17.81
C ALA A 196 11.52 4.05 16.67
N ALA A 197 11.28 4.79 15.59
CA ALA A 197 12.18 4.84 14.45
C ALA A 197 12.32 6.28 13.94
N ARG A 198 13.52 6.63 13.49
CA ARG A 198 13.79 7.90 12.81
C ARG A 198 14.66 7.65 11.58
N LEU A 199 14.26 8.27 10.48
CA LEU A 199 15.01 8.34 9.23
C LEU A 199 15.22 9.81 8.89
N ALA A 200 16.45 10.18 8.54
CA ALA A 200 16.81 11.51 8.03
C ALA A 200 17.75 11.34 6.84
N THR A 201 17.63 12.19 5.83
CA THR A 201 18.48 12.18 4.63
C THR A 201 18.53 13.56 3.99
N ASP A 202 19.66 13.92 3.39
CA ASP A 202 19.81 15.16 2.63
C ASP A 202 19.09 15.11 1.26
N GLY A 203 18.55 13.92 0.88
CA GLY A 203 17.84 13.72 -0.37
C GLY A 203 18.75 13.61 -1.59
N THR A 204 18.13 13.66 -2.78
CA THR A 204 18.82 13.36 -4.05
C THR A 204 19.11 14.58 -4.91
N TYR A 205 18.53 15.72 -4.62
CA TYR A 205 18.81 16.99 -5.30
C TYR A 205 19.94 17.77 -4.60
N PRO A 206 20.58 18.72 -5.29
CA PRO A 206 21.75 19.45 -4.74
C PRO A 206 21.40 20.47 -3.66
N PHE A 207 20.13 20.87 -3.53
CA PHE A 207 19.63 21.83 -2.55
C PHE A 207 18.16 21.53 -2.24
N ASN A 208 17.65 22.02 -1.10
CA ASN A 208 16.25 21.92 -0.65
C ASN A 208 15.66 20.52 -0.90
N SER A 209 16.29 19.47 -0.40
CA SER A 209 15.91 18.08 -0.74
C SER A 209 15.88 17.14 0.46
N ASP A 210 16.08 17.68 1.65
CA ASP A 210 16.12 16.89 2.87
C ASP A 210 14.73 16.33 3.21
N TYR A 211 14.78 15.16 3.81
CA TYR A 211 13.60 14.46 4.30
C TYR A 211 13.88 13.88 5.67
N ASP A 212 12.95 14.05 6.56
CA ASP A 212 12.96 13.35 7.83
C ASP A 212 11.59 12.73 8.17
N ASN A 213 11.64 11.63 8.92
CA ASN A 213 10.47 10.88 9.33
C ASN A 213 10.71 10.26 10.68
N THR A 214 9.85 10.56 11.64
CA THR A 214 9.82 9.94 12.96
C THR A 214 8.56 9.11 13.07
N THR A 215 8.71 7.84 13.42
CA THR A 215 7.59 6.93 13.65
C THR A 215 7.65 6.38 15.07
N LEU A 216 6.54 6.50 15.80
CA LEU A 216 6.31 5.87 17.10
C LEU A 216 5.13 4.92 16.97
N SER A 217 5.23 3.73 17.52
CA SER A 217 4.12 2.78 17.52
C SER A 217 4.14 1.87 18.74
N GLY A 218 2.98 1.35 19.09
CA GLY A 218 2.88 0.42 20.19
C GLY A 218 1.55 -0.30 20.24
N SER A 219 1.53 -1.41 20.95
CA SER A 219 0.31 -2.18 21.17
C SER A 219 0.31 -2.83 22.54
N VAL A 220 -0.89 -3.00 23.09
CA VAL A 220 -1.15 -3.82 24.29
C VAL A 220 -2.28 -4.76 23.96
N ARG A 221 -2.14 -6.04 24.30
CA ARG A 221 -3.18 -7.06 24.14
C ARG A 221 -3.41 -7.79 25.43
N GLY A 222 -4.66 -7.83 25.89
CA GLY A 222 -5.13 -8.54 27.06
C GLY A 222 -5.98 -9.76 26.70
N ARG A 223 -5.83 -10.85 27.45
CA ARG A 223 -6.69 -12.04 27.42
C ARG A 223 -7.14 -12.34 28.85
N PRO A 224 -8.15 -11.61 29.37
CA PRO A 224 -8.61 -11.78 30.75
C PRO A 224 -9.09 -13.21 31.04
N ASP A 225 -9.65 -13.86 30.03
CA ASP A 225 -10.07 -15.26 30.07
C ASP A 225 -9.87 -15.96 28.71
N SER A 226 -10.27 -17.23 28.62
CA SER A 226 -10.12 -18.03 27.40
C SER A 226 -11.08 -17.66 26.27
N ARG A 227 -12.07 -16.78 26.54
CA ARG A 227 -13.12 -16.39 25.59
C ARG A 227 -12.97 -14.94 25.11
N THR A 228 -12.30 -14.10 25.88
CA THR A 228 -12.21 -12.65 25.64
C THR A 228 -10.78 -12.28 25.25
N ASP A 229 -10.64 -11.54 24.17
CA ASP A 229 -9.41 -10.84 23.84
C ASP A 229 -9.71 -9.36 23.58
N ALA A 230 -8.79 -8.51 24.01
CA ALA A 230 -8.85 -7.08 23.78
C ALA A 230 -7.47 -6.56 23.38
N SER A 231 -7.42 -5.62 22.46
CA SER A 231 -6.17 -4.97 22.07
C SER A 231 -6.37 -3.48 21.85
N LEU A 232 -5.32 -2.74 22.18
CA LEU A 232 -5.17 -1.33 21.86
C LEU A 232 -3.86 -1.18 21.10
N SER A 233 -3.87 -0.52 19.94
CA SER A 233 -2.66 -0.18 19.20
C SER A 233 -2.70 1.26 18.73
N GLY A 234 -1.52 1.84 18.53
CA GLY A 234 -1.35 3.18 18.03
C GLY A 234 -0.09 3.33 17.20
N ARG A 235 -0.17 4.17 16.19
CA ARG A 235 0.97 4.58 15.36
C ARG A 235 0.90 6.08 15.13
N PHE A 236 2.00 6.76 15.43
CA PHE A 236 2.23 8.17 15.12
C PHE A 236 3.38 8.27 14.14
N THR A 237 3.22 9.12 13.12
CA THR A 237 4.26 9.44 12.15
C THR A 237 4.29 10.95 12.00
N ASP A 238 5.48 11.53 12.08
CA ASP A 238 5.76 12.94 11.80
C ASP A 238 6.85 12.98 10.73
N SER A 239 6.58 13.67 9.62
CA SER A 239 7.47 13.74 8.47
C SER A 239 7.52 15.13 7.88
N ARG A 240 8.69 15.52 7.41
CA ARG A 240 8.91 16.76 6.65
C ARG A 240 9.76 16.45 5.42
N TYR A 241 9.34 16.99 4.30
CA TYR A 241 9.98 16.86 3.01
C TYR A 241 10.20 18.23 2.39
N HIS A 242 11.44 18.55 2.09
CA HIS A 242 11.83 19.71 1.30
C HIS A 242 12.08 19.29 -0.15
N PHE A 243 11.70 20.11 -1.10
CA PHE A 243 11.86 19.79 -2.52
C PHE A 243 12.10 21.05 -3.35
N PRO A 244 13.09 21.01 -4.28
CA PRO A 244 13.45 22.18 -5.06
C PRO A 244 12.66 22.29 -6.37
N THR A 245 11.79 21.31 -6.68
CA THR A 245 11.22 21.16 -8.02
C THR A 245 9.89 21.85 -8.13
N ASP A 246 9.66 22.52 -9.25
CA ASP A 246 8.32 22.90 -9.70
C ASP A 246 7.47 21.64 -10.04
N PHE A 247 6.22 21.85 -10.44
CA PHE A 247 5.29 20.77 -10.80
C PHE A 247 5.73 19.96 -12.04
N ALA A 248 6.70 20.43 -12.80
CA ALA A 248 7.26 19.77 -13.96
C ALA A 248 8.62 19.08 -13.67
N GLY A 249 9.08 19.12 -12.41
CA GLY A 249 10.28 18.45 -11.97
C GLY A 249 11.57 19.26 -12.17
N VAL A 250 11.49 20.55 -12.55
CA VAL A 250 12.66 21.41 -12.72
C VAL A 250 13.08 21.96 -11.37
N PRO A 251 14.34 21.77 -10.92
CA PRO A 251 14.83 22.36 -9.67
C PRO A 251 15.00 23.87 -9.81
N VAL A 252 14.13 24.64 -9.16
CA VAL A 252 14.06 26.12 -9.28
C VAL A 252 13.85 26.81 -7.94
N ASP A 253 13.47 26.08 -6.89
CA ASP A 253 13.02 26.64 -5.62
C ASP A 253 13.85 26.16 -4.45
N SER A 254 14.16 27.04 -3.50
CA SER A 254 15.03 26.74 -2.36
C SER A 254 14.30 26.64 -1.02
N ASN A 255 12.97 26.84 -0.97
CA ASN A 255 12.22 26.90 0.29
C ASN A 255 10.96 26.04 0.33
N GLN A 256 10.54 25.43 -0.79
CA GLN A 256 9.34 24.58 -0.80
C GLN A 256 9.44 23.43 0.19
N SER A 257 8.40 23.24 0.95
CA SER A 257 8.31 22.13 1.91
C SER A 257 6.90 21.57 2.04
N SER A 258 6.82 20.31 2.48
CA SER A 258 5.58 19.66 2.89
C SER A 258 5.82 18.90 4.19
N ALA A 259 4.96 19.12 5.17
CA ALA A 259 4.97 18.39 6.43
C ALA A 259 3.66 17.60 6.60
N GLU A 260 3.76 16.43 7.20
CA GLU A 260 2.61 15.59 7.50
C GLU A 260 2.76 14.89 8.85
N GLU A 261 1.78 15.11 9.73
CA GLU A 261 1.59 14.33 10.94
C GLU A 261 0.42 13.38 10.78
N MET A 262 0.61 12.10 11.08
CA MET A 262 -0.46 11.09 11.05
C MET A 262 -0.51 10.32 12.36
N LEU A 263 -1.69 10.27 12.98
CA LEU A 263 -1.97 9.46 14.16
C LEU A 263 -3.10 8.47 13.86
N THR A 264 -2.82 7.18 14.02
CA THR A 264 -3.81 6.10 13.94
C THR A 264 -3.93 5.42 15.30
N LEU A 265 -5.16 5.26 15.79
CA LEU A 265 -5.47 4.53 17.03
C LEU A 265 -6.51 3.46 16.74
N THR A 266 -6.32 2.26 17.30
CA THR A 266 -7.22 1.11 17.15
C THR A 266 -7.48 0.45 18.50
N ALA A 267 -8.74 0.22 18.82
CA ALA A 267 -9.18 -0.64 19.90
C ALA A 267 -10.01 -1.78 19.31
N ASP A 268 -9.74 -3.01 19.70
CA ASP A 268 -10.41 -4.19 19.19
C ASP A 268 -10.72 -5.14 20.35
N VAL A 269 -11.97 -5.59 20.46
CA VAL A 269 -12.44 -6.50 21.50
C VAL A 269 -13.19 -7.65 20.85
N GLY A 270 -12.76 -8.87 21.12
CA GLY A 270 -13.41 -10.10 20.72
C GLY A 270 -13.95 -10.89 21.92
N HIS A 271 -15.15 -11.47 21.78
CA HIS A 271 -15.74 -12.33 22.81
C HIS A 271 -16.45 -13.53 22.22
N ARG A 272 -16.03 -14.73 22.58
CA ARG A 272 -16.64 -15.99 22.14
C ARG A 272 -17.85 -16.36 22.98
N LEU A 273 -19.03 -16.42 22.35
CA LEU A 273 -20.27 -16.88 22.94
C LEU A 273 -20.44 -18.39 22.65
N GLY A 274 -20.03 -19.21 23.61
CA GLY A 274 -20.00 -20.66 23.44
C GLY A 274 -18.96 -21.11 22.40
N THR A 275 -19.31 -22.12 21.60
CA THR A 275 -18.42 -22.73 20.59
C THR A 275 -18.72 -22.26 19.16
N ARG A 276 -19.82 -21.57 18.94
CA ARG A 276 -20.34 -21.27 17.59
C ARG A 276 -20.30 -19.79 17.22
N TYR A 277 -20.35 -18.88 18.18
CA TYR A 277 -20.45 -17.45 17.91
C TYR A 277 -19.26 -16.70 18.45
N ASP A 278 -18.78 -15.75 17.66
CA ASP A 278 -17.74 -14.79 18.02
C ASP A 278 -18.27 -13.37 17.76
N LEU A 279 -18.30 -12.57 18.81
CA LEU A 279 -18.63 -11.14 18.74
C LEU A 279 -17.34 -10.36 18.64
N ARG A 280 -17.30 -9.35 17.77
CA ARG A 280 -16.15 -8.46 17.68
C ARG A 280 -16.59 -7.02 17.54
N LEU A 281 -15.94 -6.16 18.30
CA LEU A 281 -16.07 -4.72 18.24
C LEU A 281 -14.71 -4.11 17.94
N THR A 282 -14.61 -3.38 16.84
CA THR A 282 -13.40 -2.64 16.45
C THR A 282 -13.75 -1.16 16.38
N ALA A 283 -13.06 -0.34 17.14
CA ALA A 283 -13.19 1.11 17.11
C ALA A 283 -11.82 1.74 16.86
N GLY A 284 -11.80 2.84 16.14
CA GLY A 284 -10.54 3.54 15.93
C GLY A 284 -10.69 4.77 15.07
N GLY A 285 -9.58 5.45 14.87
CA GLY A 285 -9.55 6.63 14.03
C GLY A 285 -8.15 6.94 13.53
N ASN A 286 -8.15 7.70 12.46
CA ASN A 286 -6.97 8.30 11.87
C ASN A 286 -7.15 9.81 11.84
N ARG A 287 -6.07 10.53 12.16
CA ARG A 287 -5.97 11.99 11.99
C ARG A 287 -4.70 12.28 11.22
N THR A 288 -4.84 13.00 10.11
CA THR A 288 -3.73 13.51 9.30
C THR A 288 -3.79 15.04 9.33
N VAL A 289 -2.68 15.67 9.65
CA VAL A 289 -2.47 17.13 9.56
C VAL A 289 -1.36 17.34 8.56
N GLY A 290 -1.62 18.16 7.55
CA GLY A 290 -0.68 18.47 6.48
C GLY A 290 -0.46 19.96 6.36
N GLU A 291 0.78 20.36 6.10
CA GLU A 291 1.21 21.69 5.73
C GLU A 291 1.97 21.61 4.40
N PHE A 292 1.63 22.48 3.47
CA PHE A 292 2.40 22.74 2.27
C PHE A 292 2.81 24.20 2.29
N ASP A 293 4.10 24.47 2.15
CA ASP A 293 4.64 25.83 2.18
C ASP A 293 5.59 26.06 1.01
N ASP A 294 5.23 27.05 0.20
CA ASP A 294 5.94 27.53 -0.97
C ASP A 294 5.75 29.07 -1.05
N ARG A 295 5.82 29.75 0.11
CA ARG A 295 5.70 31.20 0.15
C ARG A 295 7.03 31.85 -0.26
N SER A 296 6.94 32.90 -1.05
CA SER A 296 8.11 33.68 -1.43
C SER A 296 8.80 34.28 -0.19
N ASP A 297 10.04 33.93 0.04
CA ASP A 297 10.86 34.37 1.16
C ASP A 297 11.99 35.37 0.77
N ASP A 298 12.27 35.49 -0.53
CA ASP A 298 13.26 36.40 -1.11
C ASP A 298 12.66 37.15 -2.31
N PRO A 299 12.94 38.47 -2.47
CA PRO A 299 12.56 39.23 -3.68
C PRO A 299 13.10 38.65 -4.99
N ALA A 300 14.15 37.83 -4.93
CA ALA A 300 14.71 37.12 -6.07
C ALA A 300 14.05 35.73 -6.30
N ASP A 301 13.24 35.27 -5.34
CA ASP A 301 12.44 34.07 -5.48
C ASP A 301 11.46 34.27 -6.63
N THR A 302 11.81 33.65 -7.75
CA THR A 302 10.97 33.63 -8.94
C THR A 302 9.95 32.54 -8.72
N LEU A 303 8.84 32.87 -8.05
CA LEU A 303 7.67 32.01 -7.90
C LEU A 303 7.67 30.94 -8.98
N GLY A 304 7.99 29.69 -8.65
CA GLY A 304 8.09 28.61 -9.63
C GLY A 304 6.87 28.68 -10.54
N PHE A 305 7.09 28.81 -11.83
CA PHE A 305 6.03 29.02 -12.82
C PHE A 305 5.05 30.19 -12.51
N GLY A 306 5.43 31.16 -11.67
CA GLY A 306 4.61 32.31 -11.33
C GLY A 306 3.59 32.12 -10.22
N PHE A 307 3.75 31.07 -9.42
CA PHE A 307 2.91 30.80 -8.25
C PHE A 307 3.75 30.53 -7.00
N ALA A 308 3.26 30.97 -5.86
CA ALA A 308 3.63 30.50 -4.53
C ALA A 308 2.34 30.17 -3.77
N SER A 309 2.39 29.23 -2.85
CA SER A 309 1.21 28.85 -2.08
C SER A 309 1.55 28.38 -0.66
N HIS A 310 0.63 28.64 0.25
CA HIS A 310 0.63 28.04 1.57
C HIS A 310 -0.70 27.36 1.82
N ARG A 311 -0.69 26.15 2.36
CA ARG A 311 -1.92 25.41 2.62
C ARG A 311 -1.81 24.55 3.86
N ASP A 312 -2.78 24.71 4.74
CA ASP A 312 -3.01 23.85 5.90
C ASP A 312 -4.19 22.93 5.65
N SER A 313 -4.04 21.67 6.02
CA SER A 313 -5.08 20.66 5.91
C SER A 313 -5.16 19.81 7.16
N ARG A 314 -6.38 19.38 7.51
CA ARG A 314 -6.64 18.43 8.58
C ARG A 314 -7.75 17.49 8.16
N ALA A 315 -7.43 16.22 8.00
CA ALA A 315 -8.38 15.15 7.71
C ALA A 315 -8.49 14.22 8.92
N GLU A 316 -9.73 13.87 9.29
CA GLU A 316 -10.00 12.93 10.37
C GLU A 316 -11.00 11.88 9.90
N ARG A 317 -10.75 10.63 10.26
CA ARG A 317 -11.63 9.49 9.97
C ARG A 317 -11.80 8.65 11.22
N GLY A 318 -13.04 8.59 11.74
CA GLY A 318 -13.41 7.72 12.86
C GLY A 318 -14.21 6.53 12.37
N ASN A 319 -13.98 5.34 12.92
CA ASN A 319 -14.64 4.10 12.53
C ASN A 319 -15.06 3.28 13.74
N LEU A 320 -16.27 2.75 13.70
CA LEU A 320 -16.79 1.78 14.66
C LEU A 320 -17.42 0.62 13.87
N ASP A 321 -16.94 -0.59 14.08
CA ASP A 321 -17.44 -1.82 13.44
C ASP A 321 -17.85 -2.83 14.51
N ALA A 322 -19.09 -3.25 14.48
CA ALA A 322 -19.63 -4.30 15.35
C ALA A 322 -20.10 -5.47 14.48
N ARG A 323 -19.59 -6.67 14.75
CA ARG A 323 -19.94 -7.87 13.98
C ARG A 323 -20.11 -9.10 14.83
N ILE A 324 -20.94 -10.02 14.33
CA ILE A 324 -21.10 -11.36 14.83
C ILE A 324 -20.72 -12.37 13.75
N ASN A 325 -19.88 -13.32 14.11
CA ASN A 325 -19.52 -14.46 13.28
C ASN A 325 -20.18 -15.70 13.88
N GLY A 326 -20.88 -16.48 13.06
CA GLY A 326 -21.56 -17.70 13.50
C GLY A 326 -21.12 -18.90 12.66
N THR A 327 -20.46 -19.91 13.26
CA THR A 327 -20.20 -21.20 12.64
C THR A 327 -21.43 -22.08 12.84
N LEU A 328 -22.35 -22.04 11.88
CA LEU A 328 -23.65 -22.73 11.96
C LEU A 328 -23.50 -24.24 11.77
N SER A 329 -22.53 -24.64 10.95
CA SER A 329 -22.12 -26.02 10.74
C SER A 329 -20.63 -26.10 10.38
N PRO A 330 -20.04 -27.32 10.32
CA PRO A 330 -18.65 -27.45 9.89
C PRO A 330 -18.33 -26.87 8.50
N VAL A 331 -19.36 -26.68 7.67
CA VAL A 331 -19.21 -26.20 6.27
C VAL A 331 -19.74 -24.77 6.07
N LEU A 332 -20.44 -24.18 7.05
CA LEU A 332 -21.10 -22.87 6.86
C LEU A 332 -20.77 -21.90 8.00
N THR A 333 -20.10 -20.81 7.65
CA THR A 333 -19.91 -19.64 8.53
C THR A 333 -20.65 -18.44 7.95
N LEU A 334 -21.43 -17.78 8.80
CA LEU A 334 -22.10 -16.51 8.48
C LEU A 334 -21.51 -15.39 9.31
N THR A 335 -21.36 -14.23 8.72
CA THR A 335 -20.99 -12.98 9.39
C THR A 335 -22.04 -11.93 9.10
N GLY A 336 -22.48 -11.21 10.11
CA GLY A 336 -23.29 -10.00 9.97
C GLY A 336 -22.68 -8.86 10.77
N GLY A 337 -22.73 -7.65 10.25
CA GLY A 337 -22.13 -6.51 10.93
C GLY A 337 -22.71 -5.16 10.51
N VAL A 338 -22.44 -4.18 11.38
CA VAL A 338 -22.77 -2.78 11.17
C VAL A 338 -21.50 -1.97 11.40
N GLN A 339 -21.25 -1.04 10.50
CA GLN A 339 -20.14 -0.10 10.57
C GLN A 339 -20.67 1.33 10.56
N VAL A 340 -20.08 2.18 11.37
CA VAL A 340 -20.27 3.64 11.30
C VAL A 340 -18.93 4.27 11.03
N GLU A 341 -18.85 5.07 9.99
CA GLU A 341 -17.65 5.83 9.61
C GLU A 341 -18.01 7.33 9.56
N ARG A 342 -17.22 8.14 10.24
CA ARG A 342 -17.30 9.61 10.18
C ARG A 342 -16.02 10.15 9.57
N GLU A 343 -16.16 10.93 8.51
CA GLU A 343 -15.06 11.64 7.85
C GLU A 343 -15.26 13.14 8.03
N THR A 344 -14.18 13.85 8.30
CA THR A 344 -14.14 15.32 8.31
C THR A 344 -12.86 15.80 7.67
N GLU A 345 -12.93 16.92 6.98
CA GLU A 345 -11.76 17.58 6.42
C GLU A 345 -11.92 19.09 6.52
N ARG A 346 -10.84 19.74 6.94
CA ARG A 346 -10.70 21.18 6.97
C ARG A 346 -9.47 21.55 6.15
N GLN A 347 -9.63 22.55 5.30
CA GLN A 347 -8.54 23.11 4.52
C GLN A 347 -8.65 24.63 4.52
N SER A 348 -7.48 25.31 4.57
CA SER A 348 -7.33 26.76 4.39
C SER A 348 -5.99 27.02 3.74
N GLY A 349 -5.85 28.15 3.06
CA GLY A 349 -4.61 28.50 2.40
C GLY A 349 -4.69 29.82 1.66
N GLU A 350 -3.61 30.10 0.95
CA GLU A 350 -3.51 31.26 0.05
C GLU A 350 -2.62 30.90 -1.14
N THR A 351 -2.91 31.51 -2.27
CA THR A 351 -2.12 31.36 -3.49
C THR A 351 -1.70 32.74 -3.98
N THR A 352 -0.42 32.95 -4.17
CA THR A 352 0.14 34.16 -4.77
C THR A 352 0.47 33.89 -6.23
N SER A 353 0.03 34.78 -7.12
CA SER A 353 0.28 34.68 -8.56
C SER A 353 0.95 35.95 -9.05
N ASN A 354 1.88 35.85 -9.98
CA ASN A 354 2.52 36.98 -10.65
C ASN A 354 2.07 37.18 -12.11
N PHE A 355 1.03 36.45 -12.56
CA PHE A 355 0.44 36.64 -13.89
C PHE A 355 -0.39 37.95 -13.94
N GLY A 356 0.16 39.00 -14.59
CA GLY A 356 -0.50 40.31 -14.70
C GLY A 356 -0.28 41.25 -13.51
N GLY A 357 0.64 40.91 -12.62
CA GLY A 357 0.99 41.63 -11.38
C GLY A 357 0.90 40.71 -10.17
N ILE A 358 1.70 40.98 -9.14
CA ILE A 358 1.72 40.15 -7.92
C ILE A 358 0.38 40.34 -7.19
N ALA A 359 -0.36 39.28 -7.01
CA ALA A 359 -1.60 39.24 -6.24
C ALA A 359 -1.67 37.97 -5.40
N THR A 360 -1.93 38.10 -4.10
CA THR A 360 -2.22 37.00 -3.19
C THR A 360 -3.74 36.86 -3.07
N ILE A 361 -4.23 35.67 -3.37
CA ILE A 361 -5.66 35.33 -3.33
C ILE A 361 -5.81 34.28 -2.23
N PRO A 362 -6.55 34.58 -1.14
CA PRO A 362 -6.84 33.55 -0.14
C PRO A 362 -7.76 32.50 -0.77
N ASP A 363 -7.46 31.22 -0.51
CA ASP A 363 -8.37 30.13 -0.81
C ASP A 363 -9.63 30.27 0.07
N THR A 364 -10.81 29.90 -0.45
CA THR A 364 -12.01 29.84 0.39
C THR A 364 -11.88 28.67 1.35
N PRO A 365 -11.77 28.88 2.67
CA PRO A 365 -11.63 27.79 3.61
C PRO A 365 -12.89 26.91 3.65
N PHE A 366 -12.70 25.62 3.76
CA PHE A 366 -13.83 24.72 4.03
C PHE A 366 -13.60 23.86 5.28
N ASP A 367 -14.72 23.51 5.95
CA ASP A 367 -14.80 22.55 7.04
C ASP A 367 -16.03 21.67 6.76
N ARG A 368 -15.81 20.47 6.33
CA ARG A 368 -16.85 19.56 5.85
C ARG A 368 -16.74 18.20 6.48
N GLY A 369 -17.87 17.49 6.51
CA GLY A 369 -17.88 16.14 7.02
C GLY A 369 -19.11 15.36 6.56
N ARG A 370 -18.94 14.04 6.49
CA ARG A 370 -19.99 13.09 6.15
C ARG A 370 -19.94 11.87 7.06
N THR A 371 -21.10 11.22 7.22
CA THR A 371 -21.22 10.00 8.00
C THR A 371 -21.78 8.90 7.11
N THR A 372 -21.21 7.70 7.21
CA THR A 372 -21.67 6.51 6.49
C THR A 372 -22.08 5.44 7.49
N PHE A 373 -23.28 4.89 7.33
CA PHE A 373 -23.73 3.67 8.00
C PHE A 373 -23.67 2.51 7.02
N GLY A 374 -22.82 1.53 7.29
CA GLY A 374 -22.64 0.34 6.48
C GLY A 374 -23.27 -0.89 7.15
N TYR A 375 -24.16 -1.59 6.45
CA TYR A 375 -24.77 -2.86 6.88
C TYR A 375 -24.28 -3.95 5.95
N TYR A 376 -23.65 -5.00 6.48
CA TYR A 376 -23.08 -6.04 5.65
C TYR A 376 -23.37 -7.45 6.18
N ALA A 377 -23.39 -8.38 5.22
CA ALA A 377 -23.49 -9.81 5.49
C ALA A 377 -22.52 -10.58 4.60
N GLN A 378 -21.95 -11.64 5.14
CA GLN A 378 -21.04 -12.56 4.46
C GLN A 378 -21.43 -13.99 4.78
N GLY A 379 -21.42 -14.87 3.75
CA GLY A 379 -21.52 -16.30 3.89
C GLY A 379 -20.30 -17.00 3.29
N VAL A 380 -19.65 -17.84 4.07
CA VAL A 380 -18.58 -18.74 3.62
C VAL A 380 -19.07 -20.18 3.75
N LEU A 381 -19.14 -20.87 2.61
CA LEU A 381 -19.52 -22.29 2.51
C LEU A 381 -18.29 -23.05 2.04
N ASP A 382 -17.77 -23.97 2.86
CA ASP A 382 -16.62 -24.84 2.54
C ASP A 382 -17.03 -26.31 2.55
N LEU A 383 -17.20 -26.88 1.37
CA LEU A 383 -17.70 -28.24 1.19
C LEU A 383 -16.57 -29.27 1.18
N ALA A 384 -16.81 -30.43 1.76
CA ALA A 384 -15.88 -31.57 1.76
C ALA A 384 -15.45 -32.02 0.35
N SER A 385 -16.21 -31.64 -0.69
CA SER A 385 -15.86 -31.88 -2.11
C SER A 385 -14.69 -31.01 -2.62
N GLY A 386 -14.14 -30.13 -1.79
CA GLY A 386 -13.10 -29.18 -2.18
C GLY A 386 -13.63 -27.86 -2.75
N LEU A 387 -14.94 -27.68 -2.87
CA LEU A 387 -15.57 -26.43 -3.30
C LEU A 387 -15.81 -25.51 -2.10
N ALA A 388 -15.28 -24.28 -2.15
CA ALA A 388 -15.66 -23.23 -1.23
C ALA A 388 -16.30 -22.06 -1.99
N LEU A 389 -17.37 -21.50 -1.40
CA LEU A 389 -18.09 -20.35 -1.92
C LEU A 389 -18.04 -19.22 -0.90
N ASN A 390 -17.90 -17.99 -1.38
CA ASN A 390 -17.94 -16.77 -0.57
C ASN A 390 -18.92 -15.78 -1.21
N LEU A 391 -19.97 -15.43 -0.46
CA LEU A 391 -21.02 -14.51 -0.89
C LEU A 391 -21.08 -13.35 0.09
N ASN A 392 -21.02 -12.11 -0.41
CA ASN A 392 -21.04 -10.92 0.41
C ASN A 392 -22.00 -9.89 -0.19
N ALA A 393 -22.69 -9.17 0.68
CA ALA A 393 -23.55 -8.04 0.32
C ALA A 393 -23.39 -6.93 1.36
N ARG A 394 -23.44 -5.67 0.92
CA ARG A 394 -23.36 -4.50 1.79
C ARG A 394 -24.21 -3.36 1.22
N VAL A 395 -24.83 -2.64 2.12
CA VAL A 395 -25.51 -1.37 1.86
C VAL A 395 -24.83 -0.31 2.70
N ASP A 396 -24.38 0.76 2.07
CA ASP A 396 -23.87 1.96 2.70
C ASP A 396 -24.89 3.08 2.53
N ASP A 397 -25.28 3.72 3.65
CA ASP A 397 -26.12 4.91 3.67
C ASP A 397 -25.26 6.10 4.10
N ASN A 398 -24.99 6.99 3.17
CA ASN A 398 -24.09 8.13 3.35
C ASN A 398 -24.87 9.44 3.36
N SER A 399 -24.55 10.29 4.33
CA SER A 399 -25.23 11.57 4.54
C SER A 399 -25.10 12.59 3.41
N ALA A 400 -24.13 12.41 2.48
CA ALA A 400 -23.88 13.34 1.38
C ALA A 400 -24.47 12.87 0.04
N PHE A 401 -24.40 11.57 -0.28
CA PHE A 401 -24.80 11.03 -1.59
C PHE A 401 -25.80 9.85 -1.52
N GLY A 402 -26.38 9.58 -0.31
CA GLY A 402 -27.41 8.56 -0.14
C GLY A 402 -26.90 7.14 -0.16
N THR A 403 -27.71 6.20 -0.65
CA THR A 403 -27.53 4.77 -0.47
C THR A 403 -26.76 4.12 -1.63
N PHE A 404 -25.78 3.28 -1.28
CA PHE A 404 -24.97 2.50 -2.22
C PHE A 404 -25.02 1.01 -1.89
N PHE A 405 -25.29 0.18 -2.90
CA PHE A 405 -25.24 -1.28 -2.77
C PHE A 405 -24.01 -1.86 -3.43
N THR A 406 -23.26 -2.67 -2.68
CA THR A 406 -22.10 -3.43 -3.16
C THR A 406 -22.27 -4.92 -2.87
N TYR A 407 -21.66 -5.75 -3.71
CA TYR A 407 -21.68 -7.20 -3.55
C TYR A 407 -20.37 -7.81 -4.05
N ARG A 408 -20.08 -9.01 -3.56
CA ARG A 408 -19.03 -9.87 -4.09
C ARG A 408 -19.46 -11.32 -3.99
N ALA A 409 -19.26 -12.07 -5.07
CA ALA A 409 -19.42 -13.51 -5.10
C ALA A 409 -18.14 -14.14 -5.60
N GLY A 410 -17.74 -15.25 -5.01
CA GLY A 410 -16.55 -15.99 -5.44
C GLY A 410 -16.63 -17.46 -5.09
N ALA A 411 -15.87 -18.25 -5.84
CA ALA A 411 -15.72 -19.68 -5.66
C ALA A 411 -14.26 -20.08 -5.78
N VAL A 412 -13.84 -21.06 -5.00
CA VAL A 412 -12.59 -21.78 -5.17
C VAL A 412 -12.84 -23.27 -5.17
N TYR A 413 -12.26 -23.98 -6.12
CA TYR A 413 -12.32 -25.44 -6.20
C TYR A 413 -10.92 -26.02 -6.05
N ARG A 414 -10.72 -26.80 -5.00
CA ARG A 414 -9.45 -27.46 -4.65
C ARG A 414 -9.49 -28.91 -5.13
N LEU A 415 -8.66 -29.22 -6.12
CA LEU A 415 -8.52 -30.57 -6.63
C LEU A 415 -7.51 -31.36 -5.78
N PRO A 416 -7.66 -32.69 -5.67
CA PRO A 416 -6.70 -33.57 -4.98
C PRO A 416 -5.27 -33.49 -5.56
N SER A 417 -5.12 -33.07 -6.82
CA SER A 417 -3.84 -32.86 -7.50
C SER A 417 -3.02 -31.68 -6.96
N GLY A 418 -3.56 -30.91 -5.98
CA GLY A 418 -2.96 -29.66 -5.52
C GLY A 418 -3.25 -28.46 -6.43
N THR A 419 -4.15 -28.64 -7.42
CA THR A 419 -4.63 -27.56 -8.29
C THR A 419 -5.77 -26.82 -7.60
N ARG A 420 -5.75 -25.47 -7.66
CA ARG A 420 -6.83 -24.61 -7.22
C ARG A 420 -7.34 -23.77 -8.38
N ILE A 421 -8.63 -23.79 -8.62
CA ILE A 421 -9.32 -22.96 -9.61
C ILE A 421 -10.18 -22.00 -8.82
N ARG A 422 -10.07 -20.71 -9.08
CA ARG A 422 -10.86 -19.69 -8.41
C ARG A 422 -11.46 -18.69 -9.40
N ALA A 423 -12.61 -18.14 -9.03
CA ALA A 423 -13.22 -17.04 -9.74
C ALA A 423 -13.97 -16.15 -8.76
N SER A 424 -13.97 -14.87 -9.00
CA SER A 424 -14.78 -13.91 -8.25
C SER A 424 -15.27 -12.77 -9.13
N LEU A 425 -16.39 -12.17 -8.72
CA LEU A 425 -16.95 -10.98 -9.32
C LEU A 425 -17.49 -10.06 -8.21
N GLY A 426 -17.51 -8.75 -8.47
CA GLY A 426 -18.03 -7.81 -7.50
C GLY A 426 -18.19 -6.39 -8.02
N ARG A 427 -18.85 -5.59 -7.18
CA ARG A 427 -19.07 -4.16 -7.40
C ARG A 427 -18.47 -3.37 -6.25
N SER A 428 -17.83 -2.25 -6.58
CA SER A 428 -17.23 -1.32 -5.62
C SER A 428 -17.61 0.12 -5.97
N PHE A 429 -17.35 1.04 -5.04
CA PHE A 429 -17.54 2.46 -5.24
C PHE A 429 -16.47 3.28 -4.50
N LYS A 430 -16.27 4.53 -4.92
CA LYS A 430 -15.48 5.55 -4.25
C LYS A 430 -16.30 6.83 -4.11
N ALA A 431 -16.33 7.39 -2.93
CA ALA A 431 -16.93 8.70 -2.68
C ALA A 431 -16.02 9.81 -3.23
N PRO A 432 -16.55 10.92 -3.76
CA PRO A 432 -15.75 12.08 -4.10
C PRO A 432 -14.92 12.57 -2.91
N THR A 433 -13.76 13.15 -3.16
CA THR A 433 -12.98 13.84 -2.11
C THR A 433 -13.70 15.12 -1.68
N PHE A 434 -13.35 15.63 -0.50
CA PHE A 434 -13.91 16.93 -0.09
C PHE A 434 -13.37 18.07 -0.94
N CYS A 435 -12.14 17.97 -1.45
CA CYS A 435 -11.61 18.98 -2.37
C CYS A 435 -12.33 18.95 -3.71
N GLU A 436 -12.59 17.78 -4.31
CA GLU A 436 -13.40 17.68 -5.53
C GLU A 436 -14.79 18.33 -5.38
N GLN A 437 -15.35 18.32 -4.17
CA GLN A 437 -16.67 18.88 -3.89
C GLN A 437 -16.66 20.33 -3.40
N PHE A 438 -15.64 20.78 -2.66
CA PHE A 438 -15.71 22.01 -1.88
C PHE A 438 -14.46 22.88 -1.95
N CYS A 439 -13.37 22.50 -2.65
CA CYS A 439 -12.25 23.41 -2.88
C CYS A 439 -12.73 24.62 -3.67
N ASP A 440 -12.21 25.80 -3.29
CA ASP A 440 -12.42 27.05 -4.00
C ASP A 440 -11.13 27.87 -3.88
N ALA A 441 -10.23 27.62 -4.82
CA ALA A 441 -8.90 28.21 -4.91
C ALA A 441 -8.65 28.57 -6.38
N PRO A 442 -7.69 29.42 -6.70
CA PRO A 442 -7.30 29.68 -8.08
C PRO A 442 -7.08 28.38 -8.84
N PHE A 443 -7.77 28.20 -9.97
CA PHE A 443 -7.72 27.00 -10.85
C PHE A 443 -8.32 25.71 -10.30
N VAL A 444 -8.88 25.70 -9.09
CA VAL A 444 -9.49 24.51 -8.48
C VAL A 444 -10.81 24.90 -7.84
N VAL A 445 -11.92 24.60 -8.51
CA VAL A 445 -13.28 24.87 -8.03
C VAL A 445 -14.05 23.54 -7.96
N GLY A 446 -14.49 23.19 -6.76
CA GLY A 446 -15.22 21.95 -6.49
C GLY A 446 -16.66 21.99 -6.99
N ASP A 447 -17.24 20.79 -7.20
CA ASP A 447 -18.64 20.61 -7.52
C ASP A 447 -19.31 19.72 -6.45
N SER A 448 -20.17 20.34 -5.63
CA SER A 448 -20.89 19.64 -4.56
C SER A 448 -21.93 18.62 -5.05
N THR A 449 -22.23 18.59 -6.35
CA THR A 449 -23.18 17.66 -6.96
C THR A 449 -22.56 16.34 -7.41
N LEU A 450 -21.23 16.22 -7.35
CA LEU A 450 -20.51 15.01 -7.73
C LEU A 450 -21.03 13.76 -7.03
N GLN A 451 -21.18 12.71 -7.84
CA GLN A 451 -21.67 11.40 -7.40
C GLN A 451 -20.51 10.42 -7.22
N PRO A 452 -20.68 9.37 -6.41
CA PRO A 452 -19.65 8.35 -6.25
C PRO A 452 -19.30 7.64 -7.56
N GLU A 453 -18.00 7.44 -7.75
CA GLU A 453 -17.44 6.62 -8.82
C GLU A 453 -17.74 5.13 -8.59
N ARG A 454 -17.89 4.36 -9.64
CA ARG A 454 -18.33 2.95 -9.57
C ARG A 454 -17.39 2.04 -10.32
N SER A 455 -17.22 0.83 -9.79
CA SER A 455 -16.51 -0.23 -10.49
C SER A 455 -17.27 -1.53 -10.46
N THR A 456 -17.19 -2.27 -11.56
CA THR A 456 -17.55 -3.69 -11.64
C THR A 456 -16.33 -4.46 -12.13
N SER A 457 -16.01 -5.57 -11.46
CA SER A 457 -14.86 -6.38 -11.83
C SER A 457 -15.13 -7.86 -11.67
N TRP A 458 -14.40 -8.67 -12.43
CA TRP A 458 -14.31 -10.11 -12.24
C TRP A 458 -12.88 -10.59 -12.45
N GLU A 459 -12.55 -11.70 -11.84
CA GLU A 459 -11.28 -12.40 -12.01
C GLU A 459 -11.47 -13.92 -12.06
N ALA A 460 -10.59 -14.58 -12.79
CA ALA A 460 -10.46 -16.03 -12.79
C ALA A 460 -8.99 -16.42 -12.69
N GLY A 461 -8.68 -17.41 -11.87
CA GLY A 461 -7.31 -17.81 -11.60
C GLY A 461 -7.14 -19.30 -11.42
N LEU A 462 -5.93 -19.75 -11.75
CA LEU A 462 -5.44 -21.11 -11.55
C LEU A 462 -4.17 -21.05 -10.71
N GLU A 463 -4.05 -21.96 -9.75
CA GLU A 463 -2.84 -22.14 -8.97
C GLU A 463 -2.53 -23.63 -8.85
N GLN A 464 -1.26 -23.99 -9.00
CA GLN A 464 -0.76 -25.36 -8.89
C GLN A 464 0.35 -25.44 -7.85
N GLY A 465 0.10 -26.19 -6.78
CA GLY A 465 1.13 -26.63 -5.85
C GLY A 465 1.89 -27.82 -6.39
N LEU A 466 3.21 -27.78 -6.32
CA LEU A 466 4.12 -28.81 -6.80
C LEU A 466 5.12 -29.17 -5.69
N ALA A 467 5.78 -30.31 -5.81
CA ALA A 467 6.83 -30.77 -4.88
C ALA A 467 6.40 -30.71 -3.40
N GLY A 468 5.18 -31.15 -3.07
CA GLY A 468 4.66 -31.12 -1.71
C GLY A 468 4.39 -29.71 -1.17
N GLY A 469 4.05 -28.76 -2.04
CA GLY A 469 3.78 -27.36 -1.68
C GLY A 469 5.03 -26.46 -1.64
N ARG A 470 6.22 -27.01 -1.93
CA ARG A 470 7.48 -26.23 -1.98
C ARG A 470 7.56 -25.30 -3.18
N VAL A 471 6.80 -25.56 -4.22
CA VAL A 471 6.69 -24.74 -5.41
C VAL A 471 5.21 -24.44 -5.65
N SER A 472 4.85 -23.18 -5.85
CA SER A 472 3.52 -22.76 -6.29
C SER A 472 3.66 -21.95 -7.58
N VAL A 473 2.87 -22.29 -8.59
CA VAL A 473 2.76 -21.55 -9.85
C VAL A 473 1.31 -21.12 -10.00
N TRP A 474 1.09 -19.87 -10.39
CA TRP A 474 -0.26 -19.33 -10.51
C TRP A 474 -0.40 -18.36 -11.69
N ALA A 475 -1.63 -18.24 -12.16
CA ALA A 475 -2.04 -17.25 -13.15
C ALA A 475 -3.45 -16.75 -12.84
N VAL A 476 -3.68 -15.45 -13.02
CA VAL A 476 -4.97 -14.80 -12.81
C VAL A 476 -5.24 -13.83 -13.94
N TYR A 477 -6.36 -13.97 -14.60
CA TYR A 477 -6.91 -12.96 -15.51
C TYR A 477 -7.95 -12.12 -14.78
N PHE A 478 -7.97 -10.81 -15.05
CA PHE A 478 -8.96 -9.88 -14.50
C PHE A 478 -9.47 -8.91 -15.56
N ASP A 479 -10.72 -8.42 -15.36
CA ASP A 479 -11.36 -7.34 -16.13
C ASP A 479 -12.11 -6.43 -15.16
N GLN A 480 -11.83 -5.14 -15.22
CA GLN A 480 -12.42 -4.10 -14.37
C GLN A 480 -12.94 -2.98 -15.26
N ARG A 481 -14.11 -2.44 -14.91
CA ARG A 481 -14.74 -1.32 -15.60
C ARG A 481 -15.08 -0.25 -14.59
N PHE A 482 -14.58 0.94 -14.84
CA PHE A 482 -14.81 2.14 -14.03
C PHE A 482 -15.81 3.03 -14.77
N ARG A 483 -16.75 3.60 -14.04
CA ARG A 483 -17.80 4.49 -14.55
C ARG A 483 -18.03 5.63 -13.58
N ASP A 484 -18.60 6.71 -14.11
CA ASP A 484 -18.87 7.93 -13.36
C ASP A 484 -17.59 8.49 -12.72
N MET A 485 -16.42 8.26 -13.34
CA MET A 485 -15.14 8.75 -12.85
C MET A 485 -15.15 10.27 -12.79
N VAL A 486 -14.54 10.82 -11.77
CA VAL A 486 -14.33 12.27 -11.63
C VAL A 486 -13.07 12.64 -12.41
N VAL A 487 -13.21 13.59 -13.33
CA VAL A 487 -12.10 14.14 -14.10
C VAL A 487 -11.97 15.64 -13.84
N TYR A 488 -10.73 16.13 -13.93
CA TYR A 488 -10.42 17.55 -13.81
C TYR A 488 -10.33 18.19 -15.21
N ASP A 489 -11.03 19.30 -15.37
CA ASP A 489 -10.91 20.21 -16.50
C ASP A 489 -10.85 21.66 -16.02
N GLY A 490 -9.71 22.31 -16.21
CA GLY A 490 -9.48 23.72 -15.86
C GLY A 490 -9.69 24.68 -17.04
N SER A 491 -10.35 24.24 -18.13
CA SER A 491 -10.57 25.08 -19.32
C SER A 491 -11.78 26.00 -19.22
N GLY A 492 -12.63 25.84 -18.19
CA GLY A 492 -13.82 26.66 -17.93
C GLY A 492 -13.50 28.12 -17.53
N ALA A 493 -14.54 28.93 -17.41
CA ALA A 493 -14.40 30.30 -16.94
C ALA A 493 -13.99 30.34 -15.45
N PRO A 494 -13.28 31.39 -15.00
CA PRO A 494 -12.94 31.54 -13.59
C PRO A 494 -14.19 31.46 -12.68
N GLY A 495 -14.13 30.60 -11.66
CA GLY A 495 -15.22 30.34 -10.70
C GLY A 495 -16.23 29.27 -11.14
N GLU A 496 -16.07 28.68 -12.33
CA GLU A 496 -16.83 27.50 -12.71
C GLU A 496 -16.20 26.21 -12.14
N PRO A 497 -17.02 25.18 -11.87
CA PRO A 497 -16.48 23.89 -11.41
C PRO A 497 -15.42 23.34 -12.36
N THR A 498 -14.36 22.76 -11.78
CA THR A 498 -13.27 22.14 -12.53
C THR A 498 -13.26 20.60 -12.41
N TYR A 499 -14.20 20.03 -11.67
CA TYR A 499 -14.37 18.58 -11.50
C TYR A 499 -15.73 18.13 -12.02
N PHE A 500 -15.75 17.04 -12.78
CA PHE A 500 -16.93 16.54 -13.46
C PHE A 500 -17.01 15.02 -13.36
N ASN A 501 -18.23 14.46 -13.16
CA ASN A 501 -18.50 13.04 -13.34
C ASN A 501 -18.79 12.72 -14.81
N GLY A 502 -18.69 11.43 -15.16
CA GLY A 502 -19.16 10.88 -16.44
C GLY A 502 -18.10 10.12 -17.21
N ALA A 503 -16.84 10.35 -16.90
CA ALA A 503 -15.74 9.63 -17.52
C ALA A 503 -15.78 8.12 -17.18
N ALA A 504 -15.21 7.30 -18.07
CA ALA A 504 -15.15 5.87 -17.90
C ALA A 504 -13.81 5.30 -18.38
N ALA A 505 -13.37 4.24 -17.71
CA ALA A 505 -12.16 3.52 -18.09
C ALA A 505 -12.36 2.00 -17.95
N LYS A 506 -11.51 1.26 -18.64
CA LYS A 506 -11.45 -0.19 -18.58
C LYS A 506 -10.02 -0.63 -18.32
N SER A 507 -9.87 -1.58 -17.39
CA SER A 507 -8.59 -2.23 -17.11
C SER A 507 -8.74 -3.73 -17.20
N ARG A 508 -7.83 -4.40 -17.91
CA ARG A 508 -7.77 -5.86 -18.03
C ARG A 508 -6.32 -6.32 -18.05
N GLY A 509 -6.08 -7.51 -17.53
CA GLY A 509 -4.71 -8.00 -17.49
C GLY A 509 -4.58 -9.45 -17.10
N LEU A 510 -3.34 -9.93 -17.23
CA LEU A 510 -2.91 -11.25 -16.80
C LEU A 510 -1.77 -11.08 -15.78
N GLU A 511 -1.97 -11.62 -14.59
CA GLU A 511 -0.96 -11.73 -13.55
C GLU A 511 -0.51 -13.17 -13.45
N THR A 512 0.80 -13.43 -13.44
CA THR A 512 1.37 -14.77 -13.29
C THR A 512 2.51 -14.74 -12.29
N GLY A 513 2.79 -15.87 -11.66
CA GLY A 513 3.95 -15.94 -10.77
C GLY A 513 4.29 -17.35 -10.34
N VAL A 514 5.48 -17.43 -9.74
CA VAL A 514 6.02 -18.63 -9.13
C VAL A 514 6.62 -18.30 -7.79
N SER A 515 6.37 -19.13 -6.79
CA SER A 515 7.00 -19.08 -5.48
C SER A 515 7.70 -20.40 -5.20
N VAL A 516 8.92 -20.33 -4.67
CA VAL A 516 9.75 -21.49 -4.36
C VAL A 516 10.25 -21.38 -2.92
N SER A 517 9.96 -22.39 -2.10
CA SER A 517 10.39 -22.47 -0.71
C SER A 517 10.90 -23.90 -0.44
N PRO A 518 12.13 -24.23 -0.86
CA PRO A 518 12.66 -25.61 -0.76
C PRO A 518 12.97 -26.03 0.68
N GLY A 519 13.05 -25.08 1.60
CA GLY A 519 13.28 -25.26 3.04
C GLY A 519 12.99 -23.98 3.79
N HIS A 520 13.29 -23.94 5.08
CA HIS A 520 12.99 -22.79 5.94
C HIS A 520 13.86 -21.56 5.62
N ASP A 521 15.05 -21.77 5.08
CA ASP A 521 16.08 -20.73 4.94
C ASP A 521 16.10 -20.08 3.55
N LEU A 522 15.35 -20.60 2.58
CA LEU A 522 15.32 -20.05 1.22
C LEU A 522 13.89 -19.85 0.75
N LYS A 523 13.59 -18.64 0.35
CA LYS A 523 12.33 -18.27 -0.32
C LYS A 523 12.66 -17.41 -1.54
N ALA A 524 12.13 -17.77 -2.68
CA ALA A 524 12.21 -17.01 -3.90
C ALA A 524 10.82 -16.86 -4.51
N SER A 525 10.53 -15.71 -5.07
CA SER A 525 9.31 -15.49 -5.84
C SER A 525 9.60 -14.65 -7.08
N ALA A 526 8.85 -14.95 -8.13
CA ALA A 526 8.85 -14.14 -9.35
C ALA A 526 7.40 -13.91 -9.78
N SER A 527 7.14 -12.72 -10.28
CA SER A 527 5.82 -12.35 -10.82
C SER A 527 5.97 -11.53 -12.09
N TYR A 528 4.95 -11.61 -12.93
CA TYR A 528 4.82 -10.83 -14.14
C TYR A 528 3.38 -10.38 -14.31
N THR A 529 3.20 -9.15 -14.76
CA THR A 529 1.89 -8.57 -15.07
C THR A 529 1.89 -8.02 -16.50
N TYR A 530 0.87 -8.41 -17.25
CA TYR A 530 0.44 -7.75 -18.47
C TYR A 530 -0.82 -6.94 -18.18
N LEU A 531 -0.82 -5.64 -18.45
CA LEU A 531 -1.89 -4.71 -18.11
C LEU A 531 -2.25 -3.82 -19.29
N LEU A 532 -3.54 -3.75 -19.61
CA LEU A 532 -4.12 -2.75 -20.50
C LEU A 532 -5.16 -1.94 -19.71
N ALA A 533 -4.87 -0.66 -19.46
CA ALA A 533 -5.76 0.29 -18.82
C ALA A 533 -5.99 1.47 -19.76
N GLU A 534 -7.23 1.69 -20.17
CA GLU A 534 -7.60 2.62 -21.23
C GLU A 534 -8.85 3.44 -20.82
N ALA A 535 -8.84 4.74 -21.09
CA ALA A 535 -10.05 5.56 -21.02
C ALA A 535 -11.01 5.14 -22.13
N THR A 536 -12.28 4.92 -21.78
CA THR A 536 -13.32 4.52 -22.75
C THR A 536 -14.33 5.63 -23.01
N ASP A 537 -14.39 6.62 -22.13
CA ASP A 537 -15.23 7.80 -22.24
C ASP A 537 -14.55 8.93 -21.44
N ASP A 538 -14.41 10.12 -22.01
CA ASP A 538 -13.81 11.29 -21.37
C ASP A 538 -14.84 12.35 -20.98
N ALA A 539 -16.14 12.02 -21.03
CA ALA A 539 -17.25 12.92 -20.73
C ALA A 539 -17.25 14.19 -21.60
N GLU A 540 -16.72 14.10 -22.84
CA GLU A 540 -16.54 15.23 -23.78
C GLU A 540 -15.51 16.28 -23.29
N LEU A 541 -14.69 15.94 -22.30
CA LEU A 541 -13.65 16.78 -21.70
C LEU A 541 -12.25 16.14 -21.86
N PRO A 542 -11.76 15.96 -23.11
CA PRO A 542 -10.47 15.31 -23.33
C PRO A 542 -9.31 16.18 -22.83
N SER A 543 -8.40 15.55 -22.08
CA SER A 543 -7.20 16.19 -21.57
C SER A 543 -5.93 15.39 -21.91
N ALA A 544 -4.76 15.97 -21.71
CA ALA A 544 -3.51 15.23 -21.90
C ALA A 544 -3.38 14.04 -20.93
N THR A 545 -4.01 14.10 -19.76
CA THR A 545 -3.98 13.03 -18.76
C THR A 545 -5.06 11.98 -19.00
N PHE A 546 -6.22 12.37 -19.57
CA PHE A 546 -7.36 11.49 -19.74
C PHE A 546 -8.12 11.84 -21.03
N ALA A 547 -8.12 10.94 -22.00
CA ALA A 547 -8.88 11.08 -23.23
C ALA A 547 -9.33 9.70 -23.74
N ALA A 548 -10.55 9.62 -24.26
CA ALA A 548 -11.14 8.38 -24.74
C ALA A 548 -10.28 7.70 -25.81
N GLY A 549 -10.11 6.39 -25.70
CA GLY A 549 -9.26 5.59 -26.58
C GLY A 549 -7.76 5.64 -26.25
N GLN A 550 -7.34 6.40 -25.25
CA GLN A 550 -5.95 6.47 -24.82
C GLN A 550 -5.71 5.64 -23.56
N ARG A 551 -4.45 5.19 -23.37
CA ARG A 551 -4.03 4.51 -22.14
C ARG A 551 -4.07 5.47 -20.96
N LEU A 552 -4.39 4.96 -19.78
CA LEU A 552 -4.24 5.72 -18.56
C LEU A 552 -2.74 5.95 -18.28
N VAL A 553 -2.38 7.18 -17.91
CA VAL A 553 -0.97 7.56 -17.66
C VAL A 553 -0.38 6.83 -16.46
N ARG A 554 0.93 6.59 -16.46
CA ARG A 554 1.70 5.95 -15.37
C ARG A 554 1.35 4.48 -15.11
N ARG A 555 0.66 3.79 -16.03
CA ARG A 555 0.33 2.35 -15.96
C ARG A 555 1.16 1.58 -16.99
N PRO A 556 2.25 0.91 -16.57
CA PRO A 556 3.07 0.14 -17.50
C PRO A 556 2.29 -1.05 -18.05
N THR A 557 2.40 -1.32 -19.35
CA THR A 557 1.79 -2.51 -19.97
C THR A 557 2.43 -3.79 -19.47
N HIS A 558 3.72 -3.74 -19.14
CA HIS A 558 4.49 -4.89 -18.66
C HIS A 558 5.21 -4.52 -17.38
N SER A 559 5.08 -5.32 -16.35
CA SER A 559 5.89 -5.23 -15.14
C SER A 559 6.28 -6.62 -14.64
N ALA A 560 7.43 -6.72 -14.00
CA ALA A 560 7.90 -7.97 -13.42
C ALA A 560 8.69 -7.71 -12.14
N GLY A 561 8.61 -8.64 -11.21
CA GLY A 561 9.37 -8.62 -9.96
C GLY A 561 9.97 -9.98 -9.66
N VAL A 562 11.17 -9.99 -9.12
CA VAL A 562 11.82 -11.17 -8.55
C VAL A 562 12.30 -10.80 -7.16
N THR A 563 11.97 -11.60 -6.16
CA THR A 563 12.48 -11.43 -4.80
C THR A 563 13.13 -12.72 -4.32
N LEU A 564 14.21 -12.57 -3.58
CA LEU A 564 14.97 -13.66 -3.00
C LEU A 564 15.29 -13.35 -1.54
N ARG A 565 15.15 -14.34 -0.68
CA ARG A 565 15.65 -14.31 0.69
C ARG A 565 16.27 -15.67 1.00
N GLY A 566 17.46 -15.67 1.57
CA GLY A 566 18.09 -16.92 1.98
C GLY A 566 19.10 -16.74 3.09
N ARG A 567 19.29 -17.78 3.92
CA ARG A 567 20.36 -17.87 4.89
C ARG A 567 21.48 -18.75 4.31
N VAL A 568 22.68 -18.21 4.30
CA VAL A 568 23.86 -18.87 3.77
C VAL A 568 24.89 -19.03 4.89
N LEU A 569 25.51 -20.22 5.00
CA LEU A 569 26.55 -20.53 5.99
C LEU A 569 26.11 -20.31 7.45
N ASP A 570 24.82 -20.41 7.76
CA ASP A 570 24.22 -20.22 9.10
C ASP A 570 24.52 -18.87 9.79
N LEU A 571 25.24 -17.98 9.13
CA LEU A 571 25.70 -16.69 9.67
C LEU A 571 25.24 -15.51 8.82
N VAL A 572 24.95 -15.72 7.54
CA VAL A 572 24.66 -14.65 6.59
C VAL A 572 23.25 -14.79 6.05
N THR A 573 22.42 -13.82 6.30
CA THR A 573 21.13 -13.67 5.61
C THR A 573 21.31 -12.74 4.42
N LEU A 574 20.91 -13.22 3.24
CA LEU A 574 20.91 -12.45 2.00
C LEU A 574 19.48 -12.19 1.57
N GLY A 575 19.22 -10.97 1.17
CA GLY A 575 17.97 -10.55 0.54
C GLY A 575 18.25 -9.80 -0.76
N GLY A 576 17.38 -9.91 -1.73
CA GLY A 576 17.51 -9.17 -2.98
C GLY A 576 16.19 -9.08 -3.72
N SER A 577 16.10 -8.08 -4.58
CA SER A 577 14.97 -7.88 -5.47
C SER A 577 15.41 -7.29 -6.81
N VAL A 578 14.69 -7.68 -7.85
CA VAL A 578 14.80 -7.12 -9.20
C VAL A 578 13.40 -6.69 -9.61
N PHE A 579 13.23 -5.44 -9.99
CA PHE A 579 11.96 -4.92 -10.49
C PHE A 579 12.14 -4.34 -11.88
N TYR A 580 11.29 -4.79 -12.79
CA TYR A 580 11.18 -4.26 -14.15
C TYR A 580 9.84 -3.53 -14.30
N VAL A 581 9.91 -2.31 -14.81
CA VAL A 581 8.76 -1.48 -15.18
C VAL A 581 8.90 -1.16 -16.67
N GLY A 582 7.92 -1.57 -17.47
CA GLY A 582 7.91 -1.34 -18.91
C GLY A 582 7.66 0.12 -19.30
N PRO A 583 7.73 0.43 -20.62
CA PRO A 583 7.32 1.73 -21.13
C PRO A 583 5.89 2.06 -20.73
N ARG A 584 5.63 3.34 -20.49
CA ARG A 584 4.33 3.85 -20.02
C ARG A 584 4.10 5.29 -20.44
N ASP A 585 2.87 5.64 -20.68
CA ASP A 585 2.50 7.01 -21.00
C ASP A 585 2.55 7.89 -19.73
N ASP A 586 2.96 9.14 -19.89
CA ASP A 586 2.88 10.21 -18.92
C ASP A 586 2.62 11.55 -19.61
N VAL A 587 2.57 12.65 -18.88
CA VAL A 587 2.32 14.00 -19.42
C VAL A 587 3.49 14.91 -19.07
N ASN A 588 3.99 15.60 -20.09
CA ASN A 588 4.97 16.67 -19.95
C ASN A 588 4.26 18.01 -19.76
N PHE A 589 4.25 18.51 -18.54
CA PHE A 589 3.68 19.79 -18.16
C PHE A 589 4.63 20.99 -18.40
N ASN A 590 5.88 20.75 -18.79
CA ASN A 590 6.81 21.82 -19.20
C ASN A 590 6.41 22.45 -20.55
N GLN A 591 5.44 21.89 -21.23
CA GLN A 591 4.94 22.39 -22.51
C GLN A 591 3.51 22.86 -22.37
N PHE A 592 3.16 23.95 -23.04
CA PHE A 592 1.79 24.42 -23.12
C PHE A 592 1.31 24.44 -24.58
N PRO A 593 0.20 23.74 -24.94
CA PRO A 593 -0.55 22.81 -24.06
C PRO A 593 0.29 21.62 -23.63
N ALA A 594 -0.02 21.04 -22.47
CA ALA A 594 0.64 19.86 -21.94
C ALA A 594 0.59 18.70 -22.93
N GLN A 595 1.70 17.98 -23.11
CA GLN A 595 1.83 16.94 -24.13
C GLN A 595 2.02 15.56 -23.52
N ARG A 596 1.35 14.59 -24.10
CA ARG A 596 1.56 13.18 -23.79
C ARG A 596 2.91 12.71 -24.31
N VAL A 597 3.63 11.96 -23.47
CA VAL A 597 4.95 11.39 -23.79
C VAL A 597 5.02 9.95 -23.29
N GLU A 598 5.91 9.16 -23.86
CA GLU A 598 6.20 7.82 -23.37
C GLU A 598 7.49 7.82 -22.55
N LEU A 599 7.40 7.43 -21.28
CA LEU A 599 8.58 7.17 -20.45
C LEU A 599 9.15 5.79 -20.78
N PRO A 600 10.49 5.68 -20.96
CA PRO A 600 11.14 4.40 -21.24
C PRO A 600 11.01 3.44 -20.06
N GLY A 601 11.05 2.14 -20.36
CA GLY A 601 11.12 1.10 -19.34
C GLY A 601 12.48 1.09 -18.64
N TYR A 602 12.49 0.60 -17.38
CA TYR A 602 13.69 0.47 -16.57
C TYR A 602 13.66 -0.79 -15.70
N ALA A 603 14.83 -1.16 -15.18
CA ALA A 603 14.96 -2.21 -14.17
C ALA A 603 15.87 -1.75 -13.03
N THR A 604 15.51 -2.06 -11.80
CA THR A 604 16.32 -1.82 -10.61
C THR A 604 16.66 -3.13 -9.93
N VAL A 605 17.84 -3.18 -9.32
CA VAL A 605 18.32 -4.31 -8.53
C VAL A 605 18.69 -3.80 -7.15
N ASP A 606 18.06 -4.36 -6.11
CA ASP A 606 18.34 -4.04 -4.72
C ASP A 606 18.88 -5.28 -4.01
N MET A 607 19.84 -5.11 -3.10
CA MET A 607 20.45 -6.19 -2.32
C MET A 607 20.64 -5.77 -0.88
N ALA A 608 20.47 -6.72 0.03
CA ALA A 608 20.78 -6.55 1.44
C ALA A 608 21.47 -7.80 1.97
N SER A 609 22.34 -7.61 2.94
CA SER A 609 22.98 -8.69 3.69
C SER A 609 23.00 -8.36 5.18
N GLU A 610 22.78 -9.38 6.00
CA GLU A 610 22.95 -9.32 7.44
C GLU A 610 23.91 -10.44 7.87
N ILE A 611 24.97 -10.08 8.59
CA ILE A 611 26.00 -11.02 9.08
C ILE A 611 25.90 -11.09 10.58
N GLU A 612 25.54 -12.24 11.14
CA GLU A 612 25.54 -12.48 12.58
C GLU A 612 26.98 -12.55 13.10
N ILE A 613 27.39 -11.52 13.84
CA ILE A 613 28.71 -11.46 14.49
C ILE A 613 28.65 -12.17 15.85
N ILE A 614 27.57 -11.93 16.57
CA ILE A 614 27.25 -12.60 17.83
C ILE A 614 25.81 -13.11 17.70
N ARG A 615 25.63 -14.42 17.84
CA ARG A 615 24.30 -15.03 17.77
C ARG A 615 23.51 -14.77 19.05
N ALA A 616 22.27 -14.27 18.90
CA ALA A 616 21.33 -14.17 20.01
C ALA A 616 20.96 -15.56 20.55
N GLY A 617 20.72 -15.63 21.85
CA GLY A 617 20.27 -16.86 22.51
C GLY A 617 19.60 -16.54 23.85
N PRO A 618 19.01 -17.52 24.54
CA PRO A 618 18.37 -17.29 25.83
C PRO A 618 19.28 -16.54 26.81
N GLY A 619 18.92 -15.29 27.16
CA GLY A 619 19.70 -14.42 28.05
C GLY A 619 21.05 -13.95 27.49
N ARG A 620 21.28 -14.06 26.18
CA ARG A 620 22.49 -13.61 25.49
C ARG A 620 22.13 -12.66 24.34
N PRO A 621 22.69 -11.44 24.33
CA PRO A 621 22.47 -10.51 23.24
C PRO A 621 23.06 -11.02 21.92
N GLY A 622 22.40 -10.73 20.82
CA GLY A 622 22.91 -10.88 19.47
C GLY A 622 23.36 -9.55 18.90
N PHE A 623 24.31 -9.61 17.99
CA PHE A 623 24.81 -8.45 17.24
C PHE A 623 25.10 -8.84 15.81
N SER A 624 24.57 -8.04 14.86
CA SER A 624 24.73 -8.27 13.42
C SER A 624 25.23 -7.01 12.73
N GLY A 625 26.10 -7.17 11.74
CA GLY A 625 26.40 -6.13 10.76
C GLY A 625 25.41 -6.20 9.59
N VAL A 626 25.01 -5.05 9.06
CA VAL A 626 24.12 -4.96 7.90
C VAL A 626 24.76 -4.14 6.78
N LEU A 627 24.55 -4.58 5.54
CA LEU A 627 24.91 -3.84 4.34
C LEU A 627 23.72 -3.90 3.37
N ARG A 628 23.36 -2.74 2.81
CA ARG A 628 22.26 -2.62 1.84
C ARG A 628 22.66 -1.75 0.68
N VAL A 629 22.28 -2.17 -0.52
CA VAL A 629 22.51 -1.43 -1.77
C VAL A 629 21.19 -1.34 -2.52
N GLU A 630 20.73 -0.12 -2.74
CA GLU A 630 19.60 0.18 -3.61
C GLU A 630 20.08 0.56 -5.00
N ASN A 631 19.31 0.20 -6.03
CA ASN A 631 19.65 0.46 -7.43
C ASN A 631 21.13 0.13 -7.75
N LEU A 632 21.54 -1.10 -7.46
CA LEU A 632 22.92 -1.59 -7.60
C LEU A 632 23.55 -1.22 -8.94
N LEU A 633 22.78 -1.27 -10.02
CA LEU A 633 23.24 -0.99 -11.37
C LEU A 633 23.32 0.52 -11.69
N ASN A 634 22.96 1.38 -10.73
CA ASN A 634 22.90 2.84 -10.88
C ASN A 634 22.09 3.30 -12.10
N GLN A 635 21.00 2.58 -12.40
CA GLN A 635 20.11 2.90 -13.51
C GLN A 635 19.52 4.30 -13.34
N ALA A 636 19.61 5.12 -14.37
CA ALA A 636 18.85 6.37 -14.45
C ALA A 636 17.46 6.07 -14.99
N TYR A 637 16.43 6.59 -14.33
CA TYR A 637 15.05 6.43 -14.77
C TYR A 637 14.18 7.54 -14.16
N ASP A 638 13.07 7.83 -14.82
CA ASP A 638 12.03 8.71 -14.31
C ASP A 638 10.79 7.87 -13.99
N GLN A 639 10.15 8.15 -12.87
CA GLN A 639 8.84 7.56 -12.54
C GLN A 639 7.71 8.46 -13.00
N VAL A 640 7.93 9.76 -12.97
CA VAL A 640 7.11 10.84 -13.52
C VAL A 640 8.03 11.69 -14.39
N VAL A 641 7.51 12.24 -15.48
CA VAL A 641 8.29 13.12 -16.37
C VAL A 641 8.92 14.26 -15.58
N GLY A 642 10.24 14.41 -15.71
CA GLY A 642 11.02 15.42 -15.01
C GLY A 642 11.47 15.03 -13.59
N PHE A 643 10.86 14.02 -13.00
CA PHE A 643 11.22 13.58 -11.65
C PHE A 643 12.07 12.31 -11.67
N GLY A 644 13.39 12.51 -11.55
CA GLY A 644 14.35 11.41 -11.56
C GLY A 644 14.19 10.46 -10.37
N GLY A 645 14.21 9.16 -10.63
CA GLY A 645 14.23 8.13 -9.60
C GLY A 645 15.55 8.08 -8.83
N ARG A 646 15.49 7.51 -7.61
CA ARG A 646 16.67 7.38 -6.74
C ARG A 646 17.82 6.64 -7.43
N ARG A 647 19.00 7.22 -7.39
CA ARG A 647 20.24 6.63 -7.88
C ARG A 647 20.76 5.57 -6.90
N ARG A 648 21.91 4.95 -7.23
CA ARG A 648 22.51 3.94 -6.33
C ARG A 648 22.76 4.52 -4.95
N GLY A 649 22.17 3.88 -3.94
CA GLY A 649 22.42 4.12 -2.53
C GLY A 649 23.15 2.94 -1.90
N VAL A 650 24.15 3.21 -1.05
CA VAL A 650 24.89 2.21 -0.27
C VAL A 650 24.78 2.60 1.20
N PHE A 651 24.34 1.65 2.04
CA PHE A 651 24.06 1.88 3.45
C PHE A 651 24.68 0.76 4.26
N GLY A 652 25.38 1.11 5.34
CA GLY A 652 25.98 0.17 6.28
C GLY A 652 25.57 0.46 7.71
N GLY A 653 25.50 -0.59 8.53
CA GLY A 653 25.02 -0.40 9.87
C GLY A 653 25.15 -1.64 10.76
N ALA A 654 24.48 -1.59 11.91
CA ALA A 654 24.46 -2.66 12.87
C ALA A 654 23.08 -2.86 13.50
N LYS A 655 22.80 -4.07 13.92
CA LYS A 655 21.60 -4.46 14.67
C LYS A 655 21.99 -5.14 15.98
N PHE A 656 21.17 -4.92 16.96
CA PHE A 656 21.23 -5.56 18.27
C PHE A 656 19.90 -6.25 18.54
N GLN A 657 19.94 -7.41 19.20
CA GLN A 657 18.75 -8.13 19.65
C GLN A 657 19.04 -8.82 20.99
N PHE A 658 18.09 -8.73 21.94
CA PHE A 658 18.16 -9.40 23.24
C PHE A 658 16.84 -10.06 23.58
#